data_73bf8ce06b21b54cacd92db20ec75bba
#
_entry.id   73bf8ce06b21b54cacd92db20ec75bba
#
_cell.length_a   1.000
_cell.length_b   1.000
_cell.length_c   1.000
_cell.angle_alpha   90.00
_cell.angle_beta   90.00
_cell.angle_gamma   90.00
#
_symmetry.space_group_name_H-M   'P 1'
#
loop_
_entity.id
_entity.type
_entity.pdbx_description
1 polymer ?
#
loop_
_entity_poly.entity_id
_entity_poly.type
_entity_poly.pdbx_seq_one_letter_code
_entity_poly.pdbx_strand_id
1 'polypeptide(L)'
;LSICAHPRLALPVAPAPPNVRRHFLAWERPLAPQAAEWLSAGWNGAGPLDLSRLLVVVPTRQSGRRLREAIAVRAAALGKAAFAPHVLTPDRLFSAEKKEAVASRPEMLLAWSEVLRKMDPEEFREVFPLDAAARSFSWALRLAETFLGLQATLGEIGWRMADVLSLSAGPEWVLPEEPRWRQLAELERRYDATLRERGRIDVQAARASAARNPEVPAGIERIVVLATPDPLPASLSVLAAYAKAIPIDILVFAPESEADSFDGWGRPLPLVWRRRPFPLAGSLPVASAAGAPECAVQSVCRVELCADPAAQAERAAAIAAGYEAPDGLIGIGVADPDLLPVMESVFGHERIAVFNPEGRARSGEGLYHLLSALAAVSREPRFSAVEALARCPDFIAFLQARLGAEFSTKAWLSGLDELRNGNLPQDLASAMTHAGARGEKSTVALGLAEIDELARILSAGTLADGAAAALGRIFAGRRFDLDREGDARLADSARAWAEVVSECSAAALGLRASEGWELALRLFGSTVRTDEKPAGSVELLGWLELLWEDAPHLAVVGLNDGRVPEAIVGDAFLPESLRERIGLRSNETRFARDAYILRAIAANREGGGRLDVLLGRTSETGDPLRPSRLLLQCGDAELPERIALLFREPELSGRNIAWSRAWRLRPPPPAQPLAHVAVTGLRQWLACPFRFYLRRVLGMGPVDPEKREMDDLDFGTLCHAALEAMARDERMRDCTDAPALREFLAWALEREVRSRFGSRLVLPLVVQLESARQRLGKAAEIEARERACGWRTLEAERRLEISIGGMTVVGKIDRIDRHLKTGRVRVLDYKTSDTALPPEAAHLIRAGRKTSAAREFAKLEAARGTLIWKDLQLPLYLEALAREFPEAACGYFNLPKAVGDTGIQLWESYSPELHASAMRCAEGVCGAIRAGDFWPPCEDIDSDRDEFAALFHHGAAASIDWRGAP
;
A
#
# COMPACT_ATOMS: atom_id res chain seq x y z
N LEU A 1 -30.32 7.19 -29.89
CA LEU A 1 -29.20 7.94 -30.46
C LEU A 1 -28.52 7.05 -31.49
N SER A 2 -28.81 7.34 -32.75
CA SER A 2 -28.31 6.66 -33.95
C SER A 2 -26.82 6.97 -34.09
N ILE A 3 -25.94 6.01 -33.77
CA ILE A 3 -24.52 6.10 -34.04
C ILE A 3 -24.30 5.72 -35.49
N CYS A 4 -23.93 6.70 -36.31
CA CYS A 4 -23.56 6.51 -37.70
C CYS A 4 -22.48 5.43 -37.82
N ALA A 5 -22.82 4.35 -38.50
CA ALA A 5 -21.88 3.31 -38.92
C ALA A 5 -21.00 3.89 -40.04
N HIS A 6 -19.80 4.38 -39.70
CA HIS A 6 -18.76 4.62 -40.71
C HIS A 6 -18.21 3.27 -41.20
N PRO A 7 -17.97 3.09 -42.53
CA PRO A 7 -17.33 1.90 -43.04
C PRO A 7 -15.88 1.85 -42.51
N ARG A 8 -15.60 0.92 -41.61
CA ARG A 8 -14.29 0.71 -41.00
C ARG A 8 -13.40 -0.03 -42.00
N LEU A 9 -12.43 0.66 -42.56
CA LEU A 9 -11.30 0.07 -43.28
C LEU A 9 -10.24 -0.37 -42.24
N ALA A 10 -10.50 -1.47 -41.52
CA ALA A 10 -9.41 -2.23 -40.89
C ALA A 10 -8.55 -2.78 -42.06
N LEU A 11 -7.23 -2.64 -42.01
CA LEU A 11 -6.36 -3.42 -42.86
C LEU A 11 -6.68 -4.90 -42.63
N PRO A 12 -7.23 -5.64 -43.60
CA PRO A 12 -7.59 -7.03 -43.33
C PRO A 12 -6.32 -7.79 -43.01
N VAL A 13 -6.26 -8.47 -41.89
CA VAL A 13 -5.28 -9.55 -41.71
C VAL A 13 -5.47 -10.44 -42.90
N ALA A 14 -4.37 -10.70 -43.68
CA ALA A 14 -4.43 -11.46 -44.88
C ALA A 14 -5.21 -12.76 -44.67
N PRO A 15 -6.13 -13.15 -45.56
CA PRO A 15 -6.84 -14.41 -45.45
C PRO A 15 -5.87 -15.55 -45.23
N ALA A 16 -6.26 -16.52 -44.40
CA ALA A 16 -5.41 -17.67 -44.15
C ALA A 16 -5.01 -18.35 -45.49
N PRO A 17 -3.71 -18.65 -45.71
CA PRO A 17 -3.23 -19.33 -46.89
C PRO A 17 -3.89 -20.71 -47.08
N PRO A 18 -3.93 -21.29 -48.29
CA PRO A 18 -4.56 -22.59 -48.57
C PRO A 18 -3.96 -23.77 -47.79
N ASN A 19 -2.74 -23.63 -47.26
CA ASN A 19 -2.08 -24.64 -46.44
C ASN A 19 -2.42 -24.53 -44.92
N VAL A 20 -3.31 -23.59 -44.54
CA VAL A 20 -3.83 -23.43 -43.18
C VAL A 20 -5.20 -24.08 -43.09
N ARG A 21 -5.36 -25.05 -42.19
CA ARG A 21 -6.62 -25.79 -42.00
C ARG A 21 -7.15 -25.55 -40.59
N ARG A 22 -8.48 -25.28 -40.48
CA ARG A 22 -9.14 -25.21 -39.19
C ARG A 22 -9.74 -26.53 -38.81
N HIS A 23 -9.63 -26.90 -37.53
CA HIS A 23 -10.23 -28.03 -36.87
C HIS A 23 -10.96 -27.54 -35.62
N PHE A 24 -12.07 -28.17 -35.28
CA PHE A 24 -12.91 -27.78 -34.16
C PHE A 24 -12.93 -28.86 -33.09
N LEU A 25 -12.71 -28.45 -31.82
CA LEU A 25 -12.77 -29.31 -30.67
C LEU A 25 -14.01 -28.97 -29.87
N ALA A 26 -14.91 -29.93 -29.73
CA ALA A 26 -16.23 -29.68 -29.13
C ALA A 26 -16.16 -29.28 -27.64
N TRP A 27 -17.13 -28.49 -27.18
CA TRP A 27 -17.17 -28.01 -25.78
C TRP A 27 -17.58 -29.09 -24.77
N GLU A 28 -18.20 -30.16 -25.20
CA GLU A 28 -18.73 -31.25 -24.35
C GLU A 28 -17.66 -32.02 -23.59
N ARG A 29 -16.42 -31.84 -23.95
CA ARG A 29 -15.24 -32.51 -23.32
C ARG A 29 -14.16 -31.48 -23.01
N PRO A 30 -13.36 -31.73 -21.95
CA PRO A 30 -12.22 -30.87 -21.64
C PRO A 30 -11.22 -30.73 -22.79
N LEU A 31 -10.61 -29.54 -22.94
CA LEU A 31 -9.75 -29.20 -24.05
C LEU A 31 -8.45 -30.03 -24.08
N ALA A 32 -7.75 -30.17 -22.95
CA ALA A 32 -6.41 -30.75 -22.91
C ALA A 32 -6.40 -32.23 -23.34
N PRO A 33 -7.33 -33.09 -22.87
CA PRO A 33 -7.46 -34.48 -23.39
C PRO A 33 -7.80 -34.55 -24.87
N GLN A 34 -8.74 -33.72 -25.38
CA GLN A 34 -9.11 -33.68 -26.80
C GLN A 34 -7.92 -33.28 -27.67
N ALA A 35 -7.13 -32.30 -27.24
CA ALA A 35 -5.95 -31.85 -27.93
C ALA A 35 -4.87 -32.96 -27.98
N ALA A 36 -4.65 -33.66 -26.87
CA ALA A 36 -3.73 -34.80 -26.83
C ALA A 36 -4.17 -35.97 -27.74
N GLU A 37 -5.48 -36.25 -27.81
CA GLU A 37 -6.07 -37.23 -28.74
C GLU A 37 -5.84 -36.82 -30.19
N TRP A 38 -6.14 -35.58 -30.55
CA TRP A 38 -5.98 -35.08 -31.90
C TRP A 38 -4.50 -35.09 -32.35
N LEU A 39 -3.57 -34.66 -31.48
CA LEU A 39 -2.12 -34.64 -31.77
C LEU A 39 -1.55 -36.05 -31.91
N SER A 40 -2.11 -37.05 -31.22
CA SER A 40 -1.71 -38.45 -31.29
C SER A 40 -2.55 -39.28 -32.26
N ALA A 41 -3.36 -38.63 -33.10
CA ALA A 41 -4.17 -39.34 -34.11
C ALA A 41 -3.30 -40.21 -35.04
N GLY A 42 -3.67 -41.49 -35.21
CA GLY A 42 -2.87 -42.45 -35.98
C GLY A 42 -1.77 -43.20 -35.20
N TRP A 43 -1.47 -42.79 -33.92
CA TRP A 43 -0.59 -43.55 -33.06
C TRP A 43 -1.34 -44.74 -32.42
N ASN A 44 -0.85 -45.95 -32.69
CA ASN A 44 -1.48 -47.21 -32.29
C ASN A 44 -0.83 -47.83 -31.03
N GLY A 45 0.07 -47.13 -30.34
CA GLY A 45 0.80 -47.61 -29.16
C GLY A 45 2.01 -48.53 -29.54
N ALA A 46 2.37 -48.68 -30.80
CA ALA A 46 3.58 -49.40 -31.22
C ALA A 46 4.82 -48.50 -31.04
N GLY A 47 5.44 -48.54 -29.87
CA GLY A 47 6.56 -47.68 -29.52
C GLY A 47 6.16 -46.41 -28.77
N PRO A 48 7.12 -45.53 -28.47
CA PRO A 48 6.84 -44.24 -27.81
C PRO A 48 6.00 -43.35 -28.74
N LEU A 49 5.21 -42.44 -28.10
CA LEU A 49 4.53 -41.36 -28.85
C LEU A 49 5.56 -40.28 -29.18
N ASP A 50 5.90 -40.16 -30.45
CA ASP A 50 6.88 -39.17 -30.89
C ASP A 50 6.20 -37.93 -31.57
N LEU A 51 6.22 -36.81 -30.87
CA LEU A 51 5.72 -35.49 -31.32
C LEU A 51 6.85 -34.47 -31.48
N SER A 52 8.11 -34.90 -31.45
CA SER A 52 9.29 -34.02 -31.47
C SER A 52 9.44 -33.16 -32.74
N ARG A 53 8.79 -33.54 -33.81
CA ARG A 53 8.78 -32.75 -35.08
C ARG A 53 7.61 -31.78 -35.22
N LEU A 54 6.78 -31.70 -34.18
CA LEU A 54 5.66 -30.73 -34.13
C LEU A 54 6.06 -29.46 -33.36
N LEU A 55 5.67 -28.33 -33.90
CA LEU A 55 5.64 -27.06 -33.15
C LEU A 55 4.21 -26.72 -32.79
N VAL A 56 3.91 -26.60 -31.48
CA VAL A 56 2.58 -26.24 -30.99
C VAL A 56 2.62 -24.85 -30.42
N VAL A 57 1.77 -23.98 -30.94
CA VAL A 57 1.60 -22.60 -30.44
C VAL A 57 0.39 -22.56 -29.51
N VAL A 58 0.60 -22.15 -28.27
CA VAL A 58 -0.42 -22.08 -27.21
C VAL A 58 -0.50 -20.68 -26.61
N PRO A 59 -1.63 -20.27 -26.01
CA PRO A 59 -1.80 -18.89 -25.54
C PRO A 59 -0.86 -18.50 -24.40
N THR A 60 -0.58 -19.42 -23.46
CA THR A 60 0.26 -19.16 -22.28
C THR A 60 1.23 -20.31 -22.02
N ARG A 61 2.24 -20.09 -21.16
CA ARG A 61 3.17 -21.15 -20.72
C ARG A 61 2.44 -22.26 -19.95
N GLN A 62 1.41 -21.91 -19.18
CA GLN A 62 0.63 -22.85 -18.40
C GLN A 62 -0.23 -23.75 -19.29
N SER A 63 -0.81 -23.20 -20.35
CA SER A 63 -1.47 -23.99 -21.40
C SER A 63 -0.52 -25.02 -21.98
N GLY A 64 0.75 -24.64 -22.19
CA GLY A 64 1.80 -25.57 -22.66
C GLY A 64 2.16 -26.64 -21.64
N ARG A 65 2.16 -26.33 -20.34
CA ARG A 65 2.36 -27.32 -19.27
C ARG A 65 1.21 -28.33 -19.25
N ARG A 66 -0.03 -27.88 -19.22
CA ARG A 66 -1.22 -28.74 -19.23
C ARG A 66 -1.30 -29.62 -20.47
N LEU A 67 -0.90 -29.12 -21.63
CA LEU A 67 -0.81 -29.92 -22.83
C LEU A 67 0.21 -31.08 -22.71
N ARG A 68 1.40 -30.79 -22.18
CA ARG A 68 2.43 -31.83 -21.98
C ARG A 68 1.97 -32.88 -20.97
N GLU A 69 1.29 -32.47 -19.90
CA GLU A 69 0.70 -33.37 -18.90
C GLU A 69 -0.35 -34.28 -19.55
N ALA A 70 -1.28 -33.73 -20.35
CA ALA A 70 -2.30 -34.51 -21.06
C ALA A 70 -1.68 -35.52 -22.04
N ILE A 71 -0.62 -35.13 -22.79
CA ILE A 71 0.12 -36.00 -23.68
C ILE A 71 0.81 -37.14 -22.88
N ALA A 72 1.42 -36.82 -21.73
CA ALA A 72 2.06 -37.80 -20.87
C ALA A 72 1.04 -38.82 -20.29
N VAL A 73 -0.10 -38.33 -19.79
CA VAL A 73 -1.20 -39.18 -19.29
C VAL A 73 -1.71 -40.12 -20.38
N ARG A 74 -1.89 -39.61 -21.61
CA ARG A 74 -2.34 -40.43 -22.75
C ARG A 74 -1.33 -41.53 -23.12
N ALA A 75 -0.03 -41.24 -23.16
CA ALA A 75 1.01 -42.20 -23.40
C ALA A 75 1.10 -43.23 -22.27
N ALA A 76 1.04 -42.78 -21.01
CA ALA A 76 1.07 -43.64 -19.83
C ALA A 76 -0.12 -44.63 -19.77
N ALA A 77 -1.31 -44.24 -20.25
CA ALA A 77 -2.48 -45.08 -20.32
C ALA A 77 -2.25 -46.36 -21.19
N LEU A 78 -1.30 -46.31 -22.12
CA LEU A 78 -0.86 -47.46 -22.92
C LEU A 78 0.50 -48.03 -22.47
N GLY A 79 1.02 -47.60 -21.30
CA GLY A 79 2.30 -48.04 -20.76
C GLY A 79 3.51 -47.58 -21.61
N LYS A 80 3.40 -46.44 -22.32
CA LYS A 80 4.42 -45.94 -23.24
C LYS A 80 4.95 -44.55 -22.78
N ALA A 81 6.18 -44.26 -23.24
CA ALA A 81 6.77 -42.91 -23.11
C ALA A 81 6.27 -41.98 -24.22
N ALA A 82 6.43 -40.69 -24.04
CA ALA A 82 6.18 -39.66 -25.04
C ALA A 82 7.39 -38.75 -25.21
N PHE A 83 7.73 -38.42 -26.45
CA PHE A 83 8.57 -37.27 -26.80
C PHE A 83 7.65 -36.10 -27.08
N ALA A 84 7.71 -35.09 -26.20
CA ALA A 84 6.83 -33.94 -26.26
C ALA A 84 7.09 -33.05 -27.51
N PRO A 85 6.08 -32.34 -28.03
CA PRO A 85 6.28 -31.37 -29.11
C PRO A 85 7.04 -30.15 -28.59
N HIS A 86 7.60 -29.37 -29.53
CA HIS A 86 8.08 -28.03 -29.24
C HIS A 86 6.87 -27.12 -28.94
N VAL A 87 6.79 -26.54 -27.76
CA VAL A 87 5.65 -25.67 -27.36
C VAL A 87 6.13 -24.26 -27.16
N LEU A 88 5.53 -23.31 -27.88
CA LEU A 88 5.84 -21.87 -27.80
C LEU A 88 4.56 -21.04 -27.62
N THR A 89 4.73 -19.85 -27.08
CA THR A 89 3.71 -18.80 -27.11
C THR A 89 3.86 -17.95 -28.39
N PRO A 90 2.82 -17.24 -28.87
CA PRO A 90 2.88 -16.46 -30.12
C PRO A 90 4.04 -15.49 -30.21
N ASP A 91 4.37 -14.81 -29.10
CA ASP A 91 5.47 -13.84 -29.00
C ASP A 91 6.86 -14.46 -29.25
N ARG A 92 7.01 -15.77 -29.04
CA ARG A 92 8.28 -16.48 -29.21
C ARG A 92 8.54 -17.02 -30.62
N LEU A 93 7.54 -16.94 -31.50
CA LEU A 93 7.71 -17.37 -32.90
C LEU A 93 8.76 -16.56 -33.67
N PHE A 94 9.01 -15.33 -33.25
CA PHE A 94 9.99 -14.42 -33.85
C PHE A 94 10.94 -13.83 -32.81
N SER A 95 11.30 -14.63 -31.80
CA SER A 95 12.21 -14.20 -30.72
C SER A 95 13.64 -14.03 -31.23
N ALA A 96 14.25 -12.92 -30.90
CA ALA A 96 15.65 -12.61 -31.18
C ALA A 96 16.53 -12.58 -29.92
N GLU A 97 16.01 -13.00 -28.77
CA GLU A 97 16.63 -12.81 -27.44
C GLU A 97 17.99 -13.50 -27.23
N LYS A 98 18.33 -14.48 -28.08
CA LYS A 98 19.59 -15.25 -27.97
C LYS A 98 20.77 -14.73 -28.84
N LYS A 99 20.62 -13.58 -29.49
CA LYS A 99 21.71 -12.98 -30.28
C LYS A 99 22.53 -12.07 -29.35
N GLU A 100 23.84 -12.27 -29.28
CA GLU A 100 24.77 -11.49 -28.43
C GLU A 100 24.68 -9.96 -28.64
N ALA A 101 24.21 -9.53 -29.83
CA ALA A 101 24.03 -8.11 -30.15
C ALA A 101 22.73 -7.48 -29.60
N VAL A 102 21.79 -8.27 -29.04
CA VAL A 102 20.53 -7.70 -28.54
C VAL A 102 20.76 -7.11 -27.15
N ALA A 103 20.29 -5.86 -26.96
CA ALA A 103 20.42 -5.14 -25.71
C ALA A 103 19.61 -5.80 -24.58
N SER A 104 20.20 -5.91 -23.41
CA SER A 104 19.52 -6.30 -22.19
C SER A 104 18.55 -5.21 -21.72
N ARG A 105 17.60 -5.57 -20.82
CA ARG A 105 16.66 -4.59 -20.28
C ARG A 105 17.33 -3.40 -19.56
N PRO A 106 18.39 -3.58 -18.71
CA PRO A 106 19.14 -2.46 -18.17
C PRO A 106 19.76 -1.58 -19.24
N GLU A 107 20.38 -2.17 -20.29
CA GLU A 107 21.00 -1.41 -21.39
C GLU A 107 19.97 -0.53 -22.12
N MET A 108 18.77 -1.07 -22.40
CA MET A 108 17.67 -0.33 -23.04
C MET A 108 17.18 0.82 -22.18
N LEU A 109 16.94 0.58 -20.88
CA LEU A 109 16.49 1.62 -19.93
C LEU A 109 17.51 2.75 -19.81
N LEU A 110 18.81 2.40 -19.74
CA LEU A 110 19.88 3.38 -19.65
C LEU A 110 20.06 4.18 -20.93
N ALA A 111 19.93 3.54 -22.10
CA ALA A 111 20.00 4.24 -23.39
C ALA A 111 18.87 5.28 -23.53
N TRP A 112 17.63 4.91 -23.21
CA TRP A 112 16.50 5.85 -23.16
C TRP A 112 16.72 6.96 -22.13
N SER A 113 17.18 6.61 -20.93
CA SER A 113 17.43 7.59 -19.86
C SER A 113 18.51 8.61 -20.28
N GLU A 114 19.51 8.17 -21.02
CA GLU A 114 20.56 9.05 -21.54
C GLU A 114 20.01 10.03 -22.59
N VAL A 115 19.22 9.54 -23.55
CA VAL A 115 18.56 10.38 -24.57
C VAL A 115 17.66 11.42 -23.93
N LEU A 116 16.80 11.01 -22.99
CA LEU A 116 15.85 11.89 -22.31
C LEU A 116 16.52 12.98 -21.46
N ARG A 117 17.65 12.67 -20.84
CA ARG A 117 18.39 13.64 -20.03
C ARG A 117 19.18 14.65 -20.87
N LYS A 118 19.61 14.24 -22.07
CA LYS A 118 20.40 15.06 -23.00
C LYS A 118 19.59 15.86 -24.02
N MET A 119 18.33 15.50 -24.29
CA MET A 119 17.48 16.17 -25.25
C MET A 119 17.23 17.63 -24.90
N ASP A 120 17.03 18.49 -25.91
CA ASP A 120 16.48 19.83 -25.73
C ASP A 120 14.94 19.76 -25.68
N PRO A 121 14.29 20.20 -24.57
CA PRO A 121 12.83 20.19 -24.47
C PRO A 121 12.12 20.98 -25.55
N GLU A 122 12.73 22.08 -26.06
CA GLU A 122 12.13 22.92 -27.09
C GLU A 122 11.94 22.15 -28.41
N GLU A 123 12.84 21.18 -28.71
CA GLU A 123 12.69 20.32 -29.90
C GLU A 123 11.54 19.32 -29.77
N PHE A 124 11.08 19.03 -28.52
CA PHE A 124 10.12 17.94 -28.23
C PHE A 124 8.88 18.41 -27.49
N ARG A 125 8.43 19.66 -27.79
CA ARG A 125 7.26 20.30 -27.14
C ARG A 125 5.94 19.53 -27.37
N GLU A 126 5.80 18.83 -28.47
CA GLU A 126 4.61 18.00 -28.73
C GLU A 126 4.56 16.75 -27.87
N VAL A 127 5.72 16.23 -27.46
CA VAL A 127 5.82 15.10 -26.55
C VAL A 127 5.83 15.57 -25.10
N PHE A 128 6.51 16.70 -24.82
CA PHE A 128 6.69 17.28 -23.48
C PHE A 128 6.19 18.72 -23.44
N PRO A 129 4.86 18.95 -23.41
CA PRO A 129 4.29 20.31 -23.44
C PRO A 129 4.62 21.13 -22.20
N LEU A 130 4.95 20.47 -21.10
CA LEU A 130 5.33 21.11 -19.84
C LEU A 130 6.79 20.81 -19.49
N ASP A 131 7.51 21.81 -19.00
CA ASP A 131 8.86 21.61 -18.51
C ASP A 131 8.86 20.77 -17.23
N ALA A 132 9.64 19.72 -17.19
CA ALA A 132 9.90 19.01 -15.96
C ALA A 132 10.72 19.91 -15.01
N ALA A 133 10.25 20.07 -13.77
CA ALA A 133 10.95 20.89 -12.75
C ALA A 133 12.40 20.43 -12.51
N ALA A 134 12.67 19.12 -12.68
CA ALA A 134 14.02 18.56 -12.71
C ALA A 134 14.04 17.31 -13.59
N ARG A 135 14.97 17.24 -14.53
CA ARG A 135 15.20 16.02 -15.34
C ARG A 135 16.11 15.04 -14.59
N SER A 136 15.58 14.56 -13.43
CA SER A 136 16.28 13.59 -12.61
C SER A 136 16.41 12.23 -13.30
N PHE A 137 17.29 11.38 -12.78
CA PHE A 137 17.41 9.99 -13.27
C PHE A 137 16.09 9.23 -13.11
N SER A 138 15.39 9.39 -11.98
CA SER A 138 14.09 8.77 -11.72
C SER A 138 13.02 9.20 -12.73
N TRP A 139 13.01 10.47 -13.12
CA TRP A 139 12.12 10.97 -14.17
C TRP A 139 12.43 10.30 -15.53
N ALA A 140 13.71 10.28 -15.91
CA ALA A 140 14.13 9.68 -17.17
C ALA A 140 13.86 8.17 -17.21
N LEU A 141 14.09 7.47 -16.10
CA LEU A 141 13.87 6.04 -15.98
C LEU A 141 12.38 5.65 -16.13
N ARG A 142 11.46 6.43 -15.49
CA ARG A 142 10.01 6.20 -15.66
C ARG A 142 9.56 6.41 -17.11
N LEU A 143 10.04 7.45 -17.78
CA LEU A 143 9.71 7.69 -19.18
C LEU A 143 10.34 6.65 -20.10
N ALA A 144 11.56 6.17 -19.80
CA ALA A 144 12.18 5.07 -20.51
C ALA A 144 11.30 3.82 -20.48
N GLU A 145 10.71 3.47 -19.34
CA GLU A 145 9.74 2.36 -19.26
C GLU A 145 8.49 2.61 -20.09
N THR A 146 7.96 3.84 -20.07
CA THR A 146 6.79 4.23 -20.88
C THR A 146 7.09 4.05 -22.38
N PHE A 147 8.25 4.51 -22.84
CA PHE A 147 8.62 4.38 -24.27
C PHE A 147 8.97 2.94 -24.66
N LEU A 148 9.60 2.16 -23.77
CA LEU A 148 9.78 0.72 -23.99
C LEU A 148 8.43 0.01 -24.05
N GLY A 149 7.45 0.40 -23.24
CA GLY A 149 6.07 -0.10 -23.30
C GLY A 149 5.39 0.24 -24.64
N LEU A 150 5.54 1.48 -25.12
CA LEU A 150 5.04 1.90 -26.43
C LEU A 150 5.68 1.09 -27.57
N GLN A 151 7.02 0.94 -27.54
CA GLN A 151 7.75 0.12 -28.50
C GLN A 151 7.30 -1.36 -28.47
N ALA A 152 7.07 -1.91 -27.29
CA ALA A 152 6.58 -3.28 -27.12
C ALA A 152 5.17 -3.44 -27.73
N THR A 153 4.28 -2.47 -27.50
CA THR A 153 2.93 -2.47 -28.08
C THR A 153 2.96 -2.37 -29.60
N LEU A 154 3.75 -1.45 -30.18
CA LEU A 154 3.93 -1.37 -31.64
C LEU A 154 4.61 -2.64 -32.18
N GLY A 155 5.50 -3.24 -31.41
CA GLY A 155 6.14 -4.51 -31.75
C GLY A 155 5.16 -5.70 -31.90
N GLU A 156 3.94 -5.62 -31.34
CA GLU A 156 2.89 -6.63 -31.56
C GLU A 156 2.47 -6.76 -33.02
N ILE A 157 2.64 -5.69 -33.79
CA ILE A 157 2.40 -5.64 -35.24
C ILE A 157 3.69 -5.56 -36.05
N GLY A 158 4.86 -5.65 -35.41
CA GLY A 158 6.17 -5.54 -36.04
C GLY A 158 6.56 -4.12 -36.47
N TRP A 159 5.93 -3.09 -35.86
CA TRP A 159 6.14 -1.68 -36.15
C TRP A 159 7.07 -1.00 -35.15
N ARG A 160 7.66 0.09 -35.60
CA ARG A 160 8.41 1.06 -34.80
C ARG A 160 7.64 2.40 -34.79
N MET A 161 8.04 3.34 -33.93
CA MET A 161 7.39 4.66 -33.87
C MET A 161 7.37 5.41 -35.20
N ALA A 162 8.44 5.27 -35.99
CA ALA A 162 8.51 5.86 -37.30
C ALA A 162 7.51 5.26 -38.33
N ASP A 163 7.15 3.98 -38.15
CA ASP A 163 6.22 3.31 -39.08
C ASP A 163 4.81 3.90 -39.01
N VAL A 164 4.43 4.48 -37.86
CA VAL A 164 3.13 5.13 -37.63
C VAL A 164 2.94 6.31 -38.60
N LEU A 165 4.01 7.02 -38.96
CA LEU A 165 3.97 8.14 -39.89
C LEU A 165 3.58 7.73 -41.32
N SER A 166 3.72 6.46 -41.67
CA SER A 166 3.29 5.94 -42.98
C SER A 166 1.79 6.08 -43.22
N LEU A 167 1.00 6.23 -42.15
CA LEU A 167 -0.45 6.44 -42.21
C LEU A 167 -0.83 7.82 -42.79
N SER A 168 0.06 8.81 -42.70
CA SER A 168 -0.16 10.14 -43.27
C SER A 168 -0.04 10.18 -44.81
N ALA A 169 0.41 9.12 -45.48
CA ALA A 169 0.61 9.06 -46.91
C ALA A 169 -0.69 8.81 -47.70
N GLY A 170 -1.86 8.56 -47.05
CA GLY A 170 -3.12 8.29 -47.71
C GLY A 170 -4.11 9.45 -47.62
N PRO A 171 -4.93 9.70 -48.68
CA PRO A 171 -5.83 10.85 -48.71
C PRO A 171 -7.07 10.71 -47.80
N GLU A 172 -7.35 9.51 -47.29
CA GLU A 172 -8.63 9.23 -46.61
C GLU A 172 -8.58 9.36 -45.07
N TRP A 173 -7.40 9.57 -44.47
CA TRP A 173 -7.28 9.64 -43.03
C TRP A 173 -6.09 10.50 -42.62
N VAL A 174 -6.35 11.40 -41.64
CA VAL A 174 -5.33 12.26 -41.06
C VAL A 174 -4.85 11.62 -39.76
N LEU A 175 -3.54 11.39 -39.64
CA LEU A 175 -2.94 10.87 -38.42
C LEU A 175 -3.14 11.89 -37.28
N PRO A 176 -3.85 11.53 -36.21
CA PRO A 176 -3.93 12.41 -35.05
C PRO A 176 -2.55 12.68 -34.47
N GLU A 177 -2.30 13.93 -34.10
CA GLU A 177 -1.03 14.36 -33.47
C GLU A 177 0.22 13.97 -34.27
N GLU A 178 0.19 14.05 -35.60
CA GLU A 178 1.33 13.73 -36.49
C GLU A 178 2.64 14.42 -36.05
N PRO A 179 2.67 15.71 -35.65
CA PRO A 179 3.88 16.36 -35.15
C PRO A 179 4.48 15.63 -33.94
N ARG A 180 3.65 15.14 -33.03
CA ARG A 180 4.08 14.36 -31.89
C ARG A 180 4.73 13.05 -32.30
N TRP A 181 4.15 12.34 -33.27
CA TRP A 181 4.72 11.10 -33.78
C TRP A 181 6.05 11.32 -34.50
N ARG A 182 6.24 12.45 -35.20
CA ARG A 182 7.55 12.83 -35.76
C ARG A 182 8.61 12.99 -34.66
N GLN A 183 8.26 13.66 -33.55
CA GLN A 183 9.16 13.83 -32.42
C GLN A 183 9.46 12.50 -31.71
N LEU A 184 8.46 11.62 -31.52
CA LEU A 184 8.66 10.29 -30.99
C LEU A 184 9.60 9.43 -31.85
N ALA A 185 9.41 9.46 -33.17
CA ALA A 185 10.29 8.77 -34.12
C ALA A 185 11.73 9.29 -34.05
N GLU A 186 11.93 10.60 -33.89
CA GLU A 186 13.27 11.18 -33.73
C GLU A 186 13.91 10.78 -32.39
N LEU A 187 13.16 10.74 -31.30
CA LEU A 187 13.66 10.23 -30.02
C LEU A 187 14.06 8.76 -30.11
N GLU A 188 13.23 7.93 -30.75
CA GLU A 188 13.56 6.53 -31.02
C GLU A 188 14.81 6.36 -31.86
N ARG A 189 15.00 7.20 -32.89
CA ARG A 189 16.21 7.21 -33.71
C ARG A 189 17.47 7.52 -32.88
N ARG A 190 17.39 8.51 -31.99
CA ARG A 190 18.48 8.86 -31.05
C ARG A 190 18.78 7.71 -30.11
N TYR A 191 17.75 7.07 -29.58
CA TYR A 191 17.87 5.87 -28.74
C TYR A 191 18.55 4.71 -29.47
N ASP A 192 18.13 4.40 -30.70
CA ASP A 192 18.76 3.36 -31.51
C ASP A 192 20.22 3.69 -31.85
N ALA A 193 20.56 4.98 -32.03
CA ALA A 193 21.94 5.41 -32.24
C ALA A 193 22.79 5.16 -31.00
N THR A 194 22.27 5.51 -29.81
CA THR A 194 22.93 5.26 -28.53
C THR A 194 23.21 3.76 -28.28
N LEU A 195 22.26 2.88 -28.63
CA LEU A 195 22.49 1.44 -28.54
C LEU A 195 23.54 0.95 -29.55
N ARG A 196 23.50 1.44 -30.81
CA ARG A 196 24.47 1.04 -31.84
C ARG A 196 25.90 1.46 -31.50
N GLU A 197 26.09 2.64 -30.91
CA GLU A 197 27.39 3.09 -30.39
C GLU A 197 27.98 2.13 -29.36
N ARG A 198 27.12 1.37 -28.64
CA ARG A 198 27.50 0.32 -27.71
C ARG A 198 27.56 -1.08 -28.33
N GLY A 199 27.42 -1.18 -29.65
CA GLY A 199 27.38 -2.47 -30.37
C GLY A 199 26.10 -3.27 -30.12
N ARG A 200 25.01 -2.61 -29.68
CA ARG A 200 23.75 -3.25 -29.32
C ARG A 200 22.62 -2.87 -30.27
N ILE A 201 21.60 -3.73 -30.32
CA ILE A 201 20.37 -3.56 -31.08
C ILE A 201 19.17 -3.67 -30.14
N ASP A 202 18.18 -2.82 -30.32
CA ASP A 202 16.92 -2.90 -29.54
C ASP A 202 16.19 -4.22 -29.80
N VAL A 203 15.57 -4.79 -28.73
CA VAL A 203 14.87 -6.08 -28.80
C VAL A 203 13.70 -6.05 -29.79
N GLN A 204 12.92 -4.94 -29.87
CA GLN A 204 11.78 -4.85 -30.78
C GLN A 204 12.25 -4.65 -32.24
N ALA A 205 13.35 -3.94 -32.45
CA ALA A 205 13.97 -3.84 -33.77
C ALA A 205 14.46 -5.21 -34.26
N ALA A 206 15.09 -5.99 -33.40
CA ALA A 206 15.54 -7.34 -33.72
C ALA A 206 14.35 -8.29 -33.99
N ARG A 207 13.27 -8.20 -33.21
CA ARG A 207 12.02 -8.94 -33.42
C ARG A 207 11.35 -8.56 -34.73
N ALA A 208 11.21 -7.27 -35.03
CA ALA A 208 10.65 -6.80 -36.28
C ALA A 208 11.45 -7.31 -37.51
N SER A 209 12.78 -7.36 -37.39
CA SER A 209 13.66 -7.92 -38.44
C SER A 209 13.43 -9.43 -38.61
N ALA A 210 13.33 -10.17 -37.52
CA ALA A 210 13.04 -11.62 -37.55
C ALA A 210 11.63 -11.91 -38.11
N ALA A 211 10.64 -11.10 -37.80
CA ALA A 211 9.28 -11.23 -38.34
C ALA A 211 9.19 -10.97 -39.85
N ARG A 212 10.06 -10.11 -40.43
CA ARG A 212 10.09 -9.83 -41.87
C ARG A 212 10.70 -10.96 -42.68
N ASN A 213 11.64 -11.71 -42.09
CA ASN A 213 12.35 -12.81 -42.76
C ASN A 213 12.30 -14.07 -41.87
N PRO A 214 11.09 -14.66 -41.65
CA PRO A 214 10.94 -15.78 -40.77
C PRO A 214 11.45 -17.06 -41.42
N GLU A 215 12.26 -17.82 -40.66
CA GLU A 215 12.75 -19.15 -41.07
C GLU A 215 12.06 -20.21 -40.24
N VAL A 216 11.56 -21.27 -40.88
CA VAL A 216 10.97 -22.43 -40.19
C VAL A 216 12.05 -23.04 -39.30
N PRO A 217 11.80 -23.29 -37.99
CA PRO A 217 12.78 -23.92 -37.14
C PRO A 217 13.20 -25.31 -37.65
N ALA A 218 14.50 -25.60 -37.58
CA ALA A 218 15.06 -26.85 -38.08
C ALA A 218 14.40 -28.09 -37.42
N GLY A 219 14.04 -29.07 -38.22
CA GLY A 219 13.43 -30.35 -37.75
C GLY A 219 11.90 -30.27 -37.52
N ILE A 220 11.27 -29.14 -37.73
CA ILE A 220 9.81 -28.97 -37.63
C ILE A 220 9.17 -29.28 -39.00
N GLU A 221 8.25 -30.24 -39.00
CA GLU A 221 7.52 -30.65 -40.19
C GLU A 221 6.07 -30.13 -40.24
N ARG A 222 5.51 -29.78 -39.09
CA ARG A 222 4.11 -29.33 -38.99
C ARG A 222 3.97 -28.34 -37.81
N ILE A 223 3.12 -27.33 -37.95
CA ILE A 223 2.77 -26.39 -36.91
C ILE A 223 1.30 -26.56 -36.54
N VAL A 224 1.00 -26.51 -35.22
CA VAL A 224 -0.36 -26.52 -34.69
C VAL A 224 -0.56 -25.31 -33.82
N VAL A 225 -1.54 -24.45 -34.18
CA VAL A 225 -1.98 -23.33 -33.32
C VAL A 225 -3.19 -23.83 -32.52
N LEU A 226 -3.02 -23.98 -31.23
CA LEU A 226 -3.98 -24.66 -30.38
C LEU A 226 -4.68 -23.73 -29.39
N ALA A 227 -5.99 -23.57 -29.55
CA ALA A 227 -6.86 -22.78 -28.68
C ALA A 227 -6.25 -21.43 -28.29
N THR A 228 -5.74 -20.69 -29.28
CA THR A 228 -5.11 -19.38 -29.14
C THR A 228 -6.04 -18.34 -29.76
N PRO A 229 -7.01 -17.78 -28.99
CA PRO A 229 -8.05 -16.92 -29.54
C PRO A 229 -7.59 -15.53 -29.92
N ASP A 230 -6.44 -15.09 -29.44
CA ASP A 230 -5.93 -13.73 -29.62
C ASP A 230 -4.40 -13.73 -29.90
N PRO A 231 -3.95 -14.40 -30.98
CA PRO A 231 -2.53 -14.40 -31.35
C PRO A 231 -2.09 -13.00 -31.79
N LEU A 232 -0.83 -12.64 -31.50
CA LEU A 232 -0.26 -11.36 -31.93
C LEU A 232 -0.30 -11.22 -33.45
N PRO A 233 -0.66 -10.05 -34.01
CA PRO A 233 -0.70 -9.86 -35.46
C PRO A 233 0.64 -10.16 -36.17
N ALA A 234 1.77 -9.80 -35.54
CA ALA A 234 3.09 -10.16 -36.08
C ALA A 234 3.30 -11.68 -36.14
N SER A 235 2.79 -12.42 -35.16
CA SER A 235 2.86 -13.90 -35.17
C SER A 235 2.07 -14.49 -36.32
N LEU A 236 0.90 -13.91 -36.65
CA LEU A 236 0.10 -14.35 -37.79
C LEU A 236 0.83 -14.12 -39.09
N SER A 237 1.57 -13.02 -39.26
CA SER A 237 2.41 -12.74 -40.45
C SER A 237 3.52 -13.78 -40.56
N VAL A 238 4.16 -14.17 -39.47
CA VAL A 238 5.18 -15.21 -39.43
C VAL A 238 4.60 -16.58 -39.80
N LEU A 239 3.44 -16.93 -39.20
CA LEU A 239 2.73 -18.19 -39.53
C LEU A 239 2.30 -18.23 -41.00
N ALA A 240 1.81 -17.11 -41.56
CA ALA A 240 1.48 -17.04 -42.98
C ALA A 240 2.69 -17.26 -43.91
N ALA A 241 3.87 -16.81 -43.47
CA ALA A 241 5.12 -17.09 -44.17
C ALA A 241 5.52 -18.57 -44.03
N TYR A 242 5.43 -19.16 -42.85
CA TYR A 242 5.70 -20.60 -42.64
C TYR A 242 4.75 -21.54 -43.42
N ALA A 243 3.46 -21.11 -43.57
CA ALA A 243 2.47 -21.85 -44.33
C ALA A 243 2.86 -22.08 -45.84
N LYS A 244 3.81 -21.28 -46.38
CA LYS A 244 4.34 -21.48 -47.72
C LYS A 244 5.22 -22.77 -47.81
N ALA A 245 5.83 -23.17 -46.70
CA ALA A 245 6.78 -24.27 -46.66
C ALA A 245 6.24 -25.54 -46.00
N ILE A 246 5.43 -25.39 -44.92
CA ILE A 246 4.92 -26.50 -44.11
C ILE A 246 3.45 -26.32 -43.79
N PRO A 247 2.68 -27.42 -43.53
CA PRO A 247 1.26 -27.36 -43.20
C PRO A 247 1.06 -26.75 -41.78
N ILE A 248 -0.01 -25.96 -41.64
CA ILE A 248 -0.42 -25.36 -40.36
C ILE A 248 -1.86 -25.77 -40.07
N ASP A 249 -2.09 -26.31 -38.88
CA ASP A 249 -3.42 -26.61 -38.36
C ASP A 249 -3.80 -25.67 -37.24
N ILE A 250 -5.01 -25.16 -37.29
CA ILE A 250 -5.60 -24.30 -36.27
C ILE A 250 -6.66 -25.10 -35.51
N LEU A 251 -6.43 -25.40 -34.26
CA LEU A 251 -7.41 -26.09 -33.43
C LEU A 251 -8.20 -25.08 -32.62
N VAL A 252 -9.46 -24.91 -32.95
CA VAL A 252 -10.39 -24.01 -32.26
C VAL A 252 -11.20 -24.81 -31.23
N PHE A 253 -11.25 -24.35 -29.99
CA PHE A 253 -12.06 -24.99 -28.96
C PHE A 253 -13.50 -24.51 -29.05
N ALA A 254 -14.22 -25.04 -30.03
CA ALA A 254 -15.63 -24.79 -30.29
C ALA A 254 -16.23 -25.92 -31.12
N PRO A 255 -17.52 -26.19 -31.07
CA PRO A 255 -18.18 -27.12 -31.99
C PRO A 255 -18.14 -26.57 -33.42
N GLU A 256 -18.17 -27.47 -34.42
CA GLU A 256 -18.08 -27.08 -35.82
C GLU A 256 -19.24 -26.17 -36.27
N SER A 257 -20.40 -26.25 -35.62
CA SER A 257 -21.55 -25.36 -35.82
C SER A 257 -21.21 -23.87 -35.53
N GLU A 258 -20.12 -23.61 -34.86
CA GLU A 258 -19.60 -22.26 -34.57
C GLU A 258 -18.57 -21.75 -35.56
N ALA A 259 -18.29 -22.52 -36.65
CA ALA A 259 -17.23 -22.19 -37.58
C ALA A 259 -17.28 -20.77 -38.16
N ASP A 260 -18.50 -20.23 -38.41
CA ASP A 260 -18.75 -18.87 -38.89
C ASP A 260 -18.51 -17.76 -37.83
N SER A 261 -18.34 -18.15 -36.56
CA SER A 261 -18.05 -17.23 -35.46
C SER A 261 -16.55 -16.91 -35.34
N PHE A 262 -15.70 -17.54 -36.18
CA PHE A 262 -14.26 -17.42 -36.15
C PHE A 262 -13.70 -17.11 -37.53
N ASP A 263 -12.60 -16.36 -37.60
CA ASP A 263 -11.86 -16.12 -38.83
C ASP A 263 -11.00 -17.34 -39.25
N GLY A 264 -10.29 -17.22 -40.36
CA GLY A 264 -9.41 -18.28 -40.88
C GLY A 264 -8.26 -18.67 -39.97
N TRP A 265 -7.91 -17.83 -39.00
CA TRP A 265 -6.89 -18.05 -37.98
C TRP A 265 -7.44 -18.51 -36.62
N GLY A 266 -8.75 -18.74 -36.52
CA GLY A 266 -9.43 -19.18 -35.29
C GLY A 266 -9.67 -18.05 -34.30
N ARG A 267 -9.59 -16.78 -34.70
CA ARG A 267 -9.90 -15.65 -33.84
C ARG A 267 -11.40 -15.37 -33.81
N PRO A 268 -12.00 -15.10 -32.63
CA PRO A 268 -13.39 -14.73 -32.53
C PRO A 268 -13.72 -13.45 -33.30
N LEU A 269 -14.77 -13.47 -34.13
CA LEU A 269 -15.21 -12.32 -34.91
C LEU A 269 -15.97 -11.30 -34.03
N PRO A 270 -15.50 -10.05 -33.85
CA PRO A 270 -16.11 -9.05 -32.95
C PRO A 270 -17.61 -8.80 -33.24
N LEU A 271 -18.00 -8.71 -34.52
CA LEU A 271 -19.40 -8.46 -34.90
C LEU A 271 -20.35 -9.57 -34.46
N VAL A 272 -19.87 -10.82 -34.37
CA VAL A 272 -20.66 -11.98 -33.94
C VAL A 272 -20.71 -12.07 -32.43
N TRP A 273 -19.55 -12.07 -31.78
CA TRP A 273 -19.45 -12.30 -30.34
C TRP A 273 -19.99 -11.13 -29.50
N ARG A 274 -19.99 -9.91 -30.00
CA ARG A 274 -20.60 -8.74 -29.34
C ARG A 274 -22.11 -8.86 -29.15
N ARG A 275 -22.79 -9.59 -30.03
CA ARG A 275 -24.28 -9.73 -30.05
C ARG A 275 -24.77 -11.05 -29.51
N ARG A 276 -23.83 -11.93 -29.12
CA ARG A 276 -24.20 -13.28 -28.71
C ARG A 276 -24.72 -13.29 -27.28
N PRO A 277 -25.94 -13.80 -27.03
CA PRO A 277 -26.48 -13.88 -25.68
C PRO A 277 -25.66 -14.86 -24.82
N PHE A 278 -25.47 -14.52 -23.55
CA PHE A 278 -24.87 -15.38 -22.56
C PHE A 278 -25.91 -15.87 -21.56
N PRO A 279 -26.12 -17.21 -21.41
CA PRO A 279 -27.14 -17.75 -20.52
C PRO A 279 -26.70 -17.66 -19.05
N LEU A 280 -27.58 -17.09 -18.19
CA LEU A 280 -27.40 -17.09 -16.73
C LEU A 280 -28.47 -17.89 -16.03
N ALA A 281 -28.14 -18.59 -14.94
CA ALA A 281 -29.12 -19.26 -14.09
C ALA A 281 -30.01 -18.22 -13.38
N GLY A 282 -31.32 -18.44 -13.39
CA GLY A 282 -32.30 -17.54 -12.75
C GLY A 282 -32.93 -16.51 -13.68
N SER A 283 -32.54 -16.44 -14.97
CA SER A 283 -33.35 -15.77 -15.98
C SER A 283 -34.55 -16.67 -16.37
N LEU A 284 -35.76 -16.10 -16.44
CA LEU A 284 -36.93 -16.84 -16.90
C LEU A 284 -36.69 -17.36 -18.33
N PRO A 285 -37.14 -18.58 -18.68
CA PRO A 285 -37.08 -19.03 -20.05
C PRO A 285 -37.93 -18.08 -20.92
N VAL A 286 -37.26 -17.45 -21.90
CA VAL A 286 -38.00 -16.66 -22.93
C VAL A 286 -39.00 -17.57 -23.57
N ALA A 287 -40.29 -17.23 -23.49
CA ALA A 287 -41.33 -17.92 -24.17
C ALA A 287 -41.03 -17.88 -25.68
N SER A 288 -40.54 -18.98 -26.21
CA SER A 288 -40.29 -19.17 -27.63
C SER A 288 -41.62 -19.09 -28.35
N ALA A 289 -41.71 -18.27 -29.40
CA ALA A 289 -42.82 -18.26 -30.30
C ALA A 289 -43.18 -19.72 -30.74
N ALA A 290 -44.44 -20.04 -30.63
CA ALA A 290 -45.05 -21.36 -30.77
C ALA A 290 -44.31 -22.29 -31.76
N GLY A 291 -43.84 -23.45 -31.27
CA GLY A 291 -43.55 -24.61 -32.09
C GLY A 291 -42.18 -25.30 -31.95
N ALA A 292 -41.29 -24.86 -31.10
CA ALA A 292 -40.02 -25.57 -30.85
C ALA A 292 -40.10 -26.37 -29.53
N PRO A 293 -39.54 -27.61 -29.44
CA PRO A 293 -39.56 -28.36 -28.21
C PRO A 293 -38.83 -27.63 -27.11
N GLU A 294 -39.44 -27.52 -25.94
CA GLU A 294 -38.83 -26.99 -24.69
C GLU A 294 -37.64 -27.83 -24.27
N CYS A 295 -36.48 -27.54 -24.81
CA CYS A 295 -35.25 -27.92 -24.17
C CYS A 295 -34.88 -26.77 -23.18
N ALA A 296 -35.40 -26.87 -21.97
CA ALA A 296 -34.99 -26.02 -20.88
C ALA A 296 -33.51 -26.28 -20.60
N VAL A 297 -32.61 -25.56 -21.28
CA VAL A 297 -31.17 -25.56 -20.97
C VAL A 297 -31.06 -24.95 -19.57
N GLN A 298 -30.92 -25.80 -18.57
CA GLN A 298 -30.58 -25.35 -17.22
C GLN A 298 -29.20 -24.72 -17.29
N SER A 299 -29.17 -23.39 -17.24
CA SER A 299 -27.88 -22.67 -17.22
C SER A 299 -27.07 -23.11 -16.02
N VAL A 300 -25.84 -23.57 -16.25
CA VAL A 300 -24.88 -23.99 -15.22
C VAL A 300 -24.17 -22.82 -14.55
N CYS A 301 -24.30 -21.60 -15.10
CA CYS A 301 -23.63 -20.41 -14.60
C CYS A 301 -24.45 -19.72 -13.50
N ARG A 302 -23.92 -19.71 -12.30
CA ARG A 302 -24.47 -18.97 -11.14
C ARG A 302 -23.64 -17.73 -10.87
N VAL A 303 -24.32 -16.62 -10.56
CA VAL A 303 -23.67 -15.37 -10.20
C VAL A 303 -23.96 -15.05 -8.74
N GLU A 304 -22.93 -14.75 -7.99
CA GLU A 304 -22.99 -14.32 -6.60
C GLU A 304 -22.28 -12.98 -6.43
N LEU A 305 -22.92 -12.04 -5.75
CA LEU A 305 -22.37 -10.72 -5.47
C LEU A 305 -21.72 -10.73 -4.09
N CYS A 306 -20.47 -10.30 -4.05
CA CYS A 306 -19.67 -10.19 -2.83
C CYS A 306 -19.42 -8.72 -2.51
N ALA A 307 -19.34 -8.37 -1.23
CA ALA A 307 -19.15 -6.99 -0.81
C ALA A 307 -17.80 -6.41 -1.26
N ASP A 308 -16.74 -7.19 -1.11
CA ASP A 308 -15.36 -6.77 -1.25
C ASP A 308 -14.44 -7.96 -1.67
N PRO A 309 -13.13 -7.74 -1.84
CA PRO A 309 -12.17 -8.79 -2.16
C PRO A 309 -12.10 -9.93 -1.15
N ALA A 310 -12.21 -9.63 0.15
CA ALA A 310 -12.17 -10.64 1.19
C ALA A 310 -13.39 -11.56 1.12
N ALA A 311 -14.59 -11.01 0.93
CA ALA A 311 -15.82 -11.77 0.75
C ALA A 311 -15.78 -12.68 -0.49
N GLN A 312 -15.17 -12.23 -1.60
CA GLN A 312 -14.96 -13.08 -2.78
C GLN A 312 -14.04 -14.26 -2.46
N ALA A 313 -12.91 -14.01 -1.79
CA ALA A 313 -11.95 -15.03 -1.42
C ALA A 313 -12.53 -16.04 -0.42
N GLU A 314 -13.24 -15.57 0.61
CA GLU A 314 -13.94 -16.42 1.59
C GLU A 314 -14.99 -17.32 0.91
N ARG A 315 -15.72 -16.75 -0.04
CA ARG A 315 -16.73 -17.51 -0.77
C ARG A 315 -16.10 -18.58 -1.66
N ALA A 316 -15.02 -18.25 -2.38
CA ALA A 316 -14.27 -19.21 -3.20
C ALA A 316 -13.67 -20.32 -2.34
N ALA A 317 -13.08 -19.99 -1.20
CA ALA A 317 -12.54 -20.96 -0.25
C ALA A 317 -13.65 -21.86 0.34
N ALA A 318 -14.83 -21.30 0.67
CA ALA A 318 -15.98 -22.05 1.15
C ALA A 318 -16.51 -23.05 0.09
N ILE A 319 -16.48 -22.66 -1.19
CA ILE A 319 -16.83 -23.58 -2.30
C ILE A 319 -15.80 -24.70 -2.41
N ALA A 320 -14.50 -24.39 -2.33
CA ALA A 320 -13.42 -25.39 -2.38
C ALA A 320 -13.46 -26.32 -1.16
N ALA A 321 -13.75 -25.81 0.04
CA ALA A 321 -13.89 -26.60 1.27
C ALA A 321 -15.08 -27.59 1.24
N GLY A 322 -15.99 -27.43 0.30
CA GLY A 322 -17.06 -28.39 0.05
C GLY A 322 -16.58 -29.74 -0.53
N TYR A 323 -15.30 -29.83 -0.91
CA TYR A 323 -14.67 -31.05 -1.45
C TYR A 323 -13.68 -31.59 -0.46
N GLU A 324 -13.70 -32.92 -0.23
CA GLU A 324 -12.72 -33.61 0.64
C GLU A 324 -11.30 -33.52 0.05
N ALA A 325 -11.19 -33.62 -1.28
CA ALA A 325 -9.95 -33.43 -2.04
C ALA A 325 -10.23 -32.51 -3.21
N PRO A 326 -10.00 -31.20 -3.09
CA PRO A 326 -10.41 -30.21 -4.10
C PRO A 326 -9.58 -30.26 -5.39
N ASP A 327 -8.32 -30.74 -5.34
CA ASP A 327 -7.44 -30.84 -6.52
C ASP A 327 -8.08 -31.68 -7.64
N GLY A 328 -8.18 -31.09 -8.83
CA GLY A 328 -8.80 -31.69 -10.01
C GLY A 328 -10.34 -31.75 -10.01
N LEU A 329 -11.01 -31.45 -8.87
CA LEU A 329 -12.46 -31.37 -8.78
C LEU A 329 -12.98 -29.94 -8.89
N ILE A 330 -12.21 -28.96 -8.39
CA ILE A 330 -12.51 -27.54 -8.54
C ILE A 330 -11.31 -26.80 -9.09
N GLY A 331 -11.53 -25.93 -10.07
CA GLY A 331 -10.60 -24.91 -10.56
C GLY A 331 -11.01 -23.53 -10.06
N ILE A 332 -10.04 -22.67 -9.78
CA ILE A 332 -10.29 -21.27 -9.40
C ILE A 332 -9.73 -20.35 -10.48
N GLY A 333 -10.64 -19.61 -11.15
CA GLY A 333 -10.28 -18.58 -12.11
C GLY A 333 -10.16 -17.22 -11.41
N VAL A 334 -9.06 -16.52 -11.60
CA VAL A 334 -8.83 -15.18 -11.06
C VAL A 334 -8.84 -14.19 -12.23
N ALA A 335 -9.99 -13.53 -12.44
CA ALA A 335 -10.18 -12.56 -13.51
C ALA A 335 -9.55 -11.19 -13.16
N ASP A 336 -9.38 -10.90 -11.88
CA ASP A 336 -8.69 -9.72 -11.35
C ASP A 336 -7.45 -10.16 -10.58
N PRO A 337 -6.23 -9.98 -11.12
CA PRO A 337 -4.98 -10.37 -10.45
C PRO A 337 -4.75 -9.69 -9.08
N ASP A 338 -5.37 -8.54 -8.83
CA ASP A 338 -5.26 -7.84 -7.55
C ASP A 338 -5.88 -8.65 -6.39
N LEU A 339 -6.72 -9.65 -6.68
CA LEU A 339 -7.30 -10.56 -5.70
C LEU A 339 -6.34 -11.67 -5.23
N LEU A 340 -5.25 -11.95 -5.95
CA LEU A 340 -4.36 -13.08 -5.65
C LEU A 340 -3.83 -13.08 -4.21
N PRO A 341 -3.32 -11.95 -3.65
CA PRO A 341 -2.81 -11.95 -2.27
C PRO A 341 -3.88 -12.29 -1.23
N VAL A 342 -5.10 -11.78 -1.43
CA VAL A 342 -6.23 -12.04 -0.52
C VAL A 342 -6.68 -13.50 -0.65
N MET A 343 -6.76 -14.04 -1.88
CA MET A 343 -7.08 -15.44 -2.13
C MET A 343 -6.08 -16.38 -1.43
N GLU A 344 -4.78 -16.17 -1.62
CA GLU A 344 -3.74 -16.98 -0.98
C GLU A 344 -3.83 -16.93 0.55
N SER A 345 -4.10 -15.75 1.11
CA SER A 345 -4.26 -15.58 2.55
C SER A 345 -5.46 -16.33 3.10
N VAL A 346 -6.63 -16.16 2.49
CA VAL A 346 -7.88 -16.79 2.95
C VAL A 346 -7.83 -18.31 2.81
N PHE A 347 -7.35 -18.83 1.67
CA PHE A 347 -7.19 -20.26 1.46
C PHE A 347 -6.18 -20.87 2.46
N GLY A 348 -5.11 -20.13 2.79
CA GLY A 348 -4.17 -20.52 3.83
C GLY A 348 -4.81 -20.65 5.22
N HIS A 349 -5.71 -19.74 5.58
CA HIS A 349 -6.48 -19.83 6.83
C HIS A 349 -7.40 -21.04 6.88
N GLU A 350 -8.04 -21.37 5.75
CA GLU A 350 -8.89 -22.57 5.62
C GLU A 350 -8.07 -23.86 5.43
N ARG A 351 -6.75 -23.80 5.44
CA ARG A 351 -5.81 -24.91 5.25
C ARG A 351 -5.97 -25.63 3.91
N ILE A 352 -6.41 -24.91 2.90
CA ILE A 352 -6.49 -25.41 1.53
C ILE A 352 -5.24 -24.93 0.80
N ALA A 353 -4.42 -25.87 0.33
CA ALA A 353 -3.23 -25.55 -0.44
C ALA A 353 -3.61 -24.96 -1.81
N VAL A 354 -3.04 -23.82 -2.16
CA VAL A 354 -3.21 -23.20 -3.47
C VAL A 354 -1.87 -23.01 -4.17
N PHE A 355 -1.92 -22.99 -5.49
CA PHE A 355 -0.77 -22.73 -6.33
C PHE A 355 -1.07 -21.63 -7.34
N ASN A 356 -0.26 -20.57 -7.30
CA ASN A 356 -0.31 -19.48 -8.27
C ASN A 356 0.76 -19.72 -9.35
N PRO A 357 0.40 -20.15 -10.55
CA PRO A 357 1.35 -20.44 -11.62
C PRO A 357 2.04 -19.19 -12.20
N GLU A 358 1.44 -18.01 -12.07
CA GLU A 358 2.05 -16.72 -12.46
C GLU A 358 3.19 -16.31 -11.53
N GLY A 359 3.25 -16.91 -10.33
CA GLY A 359 4.25 -16.58 -9.31
C GLY A 359 3.98 -15.28 -8.59
N ARG A 360 4.96 -14.79 -7.84
CA ARG A 360 4.86 -13.58 -7.03
C ARG A 360 5.98 -12.61 -7.37
N ALA A 361 5.64 -11.33 -7.50
CA ALA A 361 6.64 -10.29 -7.67
C ALA A 361 7.56 -10.22 -6.45
N ARG A 362 8.87 -10.09 -6.66
CA ARG A 362 9.85 -10.02 -5.57
C ARG A 362 9.80 -8.71 -4.78
N SER A 363 9.05 -7.71 -5.27
CA SER A 363 8.78 -6.48 -4.52
C SER A 363 8.06 -6.72 -3.18
N GLY A 364 7.37 -7.85 -3.00
CA GLY A 364 6.74 -8.26 -1.74
C GLY A 364 7.66 -9.06 -0.80
N GLU A 365 8.91 -9.31 -1.15
CA GLU A 365 9.82 -10.15 -0.35
C GLU A 365 10.59 -9.34 0.70
N GLY A 366 10.92 -9.99 1.82
CA GLY A 366 11.67 -9.36 2.91
C GLY A 366 13.02 -8.78 2.46
N LEU A 367 13.75 -9.50 1.59
CA LEU A 367 15.01 -9.02 1.04
C LEU A 367 14.83 -7.72 0.22
N TYR A 368 13.75 -7.60 -0.57
CA TYR A 368 13.46 -6.37 -1.31
C TYR A 368 13.24 -5.19 -0.36
N HIS A 369 12.51 -5.39 0.74
CA HIS A 369 12.29 -4.35 1.74
C HIS A 369 13.58 -3.93 2.44
N LEU A 370 14.44 -4.89 2.81
CA LEU A 370 15.76 -4.60 3.37
C LEU A 370 16.63 -3.81 2.38
N LEU A 371 16.72 -4.24 1.12
CA LEU A 371 17.48 -3.57 0.08
C LEU A 371 16.95 -2.16 -0.21
N SER A 372 15.62 -1.98 -0.21
CA SER A 372 14.98 -0.68 -0.40
C SER A 372 15.30 0.28 0.74
N ALA A 373 15.31 -0.20 1.97
CA ALA A 373 15.68 0.59 3.15
C ALA A 373 17.18 0.96 3.11
N LEU A 374 18.07 0.03 2.74
CA LEU A 374 19.51 0.29 2.56
C LEU A 374 19.75 1.34 1.46
N ALA A 375 19.05 1.23 0.32
CA ALA A 375 19.14 2.20 -0.76
C ALA A 375 18.67 3.60 -0.34
N ALA A 376 17.59 3.67 0.44
CA ALA A 376 17.06 4.93 0.96
C ALA A 376 18.08 5.62 1.89
N VAL A 377 18.69 4.87 2.81
CA VAL A 377 19.73 5.37 3.71
C VAL A 377 20.98 5.80 2.94
N SER A 378 21.41 5.04 1.92
CA SER A 378 22.55 5.37 1.06
C SER A 378 22.35 6.66 0.27
N ARG A 379 21.12 6.87 -0.24
CA ARG A 379 20.78 8.06 -1.05
C ARG A 379 20.72 9.32 -0.19
N GLU A 380 19.99 9.27 0.90
CA GLU A 380 19.79 10.37 1.83
C GLU A 380 19.38 9.79 3.19
N PRO A 381 20.24 9.84 4.20
CA PRO A 381 19.96 9.23 5.49
C PRO A 381 18.96 10.07 6.32
N ARG A 382 17.78 10.38 5.74
CA ARG A 382 16.67 10.99 6.45
C ARG A 382 16.20 10.07 7.56
N PHE A 383 15.68 10.63 8.62
CA PHE A 383 15.26 9.83 9.76
C PHE A 383 14.19 8.79 9.39
N SER A 384 13.28 9.10 8.46
CA SER A 384 12.31 8.13 7.93
C SER A 384 12.97 6.92 7.24
N ALA A 385 14.08 7.13 6.51
CA ALA A 385 14.84 6.03 5.91
C ALA A 385 15.57 5.21 6.98
N VAL A 386 16.11 5.89 8.00
CA VAL A 386 16.74 5.25 9.17
C VAL A 386 15.72 4.36 9.91
N GLU A 387 14.51 4.86 10.17
CA GLU A 387 13.45 4.07 10.80
C GLU A 387 12.98 2.89 9.97
N ALA A 388 12.89 3.05 8.66
CA ALA A 388 12.54 1.95 7.76
C ALA A 388 13.56 0.81 7.88
N LEU A 389 14.87 1.11 7.86
CA LEU A 389 15.93 0.12 8.06
C LEU A 389 15.90 -0.45 9.49
N ALA A 390 15.76 0.42 10.47
CA ALA A 390 15.75 0.07 11.90
C ALA A 390 14.63 -0.92 12.29
N ARG A 391 13.52 -0.93 11.55
CA ARG A 391 12.37 -1.82 11.74
C ARG A 391 12.40 -3.08 10.86
N CYS A 392 13.39 -3.22 9.95
CA CYS A 392 13.53 -4.44 9.16
C CYS A 392 13.88 -5.62 10.07
N PRO A 393 13.16 -6.76 9.97
CA PRO A 393 13.41 -7.92 10.81
C PRO A 393 14.84 -8.46 10.73
N ASP A 394 15.44 -8.48 9.53
CA ASP A 394 16.81 -8.94 9.33
C ASP A 394 17.84 -7.99 9.99
N PHE A 395 17.58 -6.68 9.98
CA PHE A 395 18.41 -5.70 10.66
C PHE A 395 18.31 -5.83 12.19
N ILE A 396 17.09 -6.06 12.72
CA ILE A 396 16.88 -6.32 14.16
C ILE A 396 17.61 -7.59 14.58
N ALA A 397 17.53 -8.66 13.80
CA ALA A 397 18.24 -9.91 14.06
C ALA A 397 19.78 -9.70 14.05
N PHE A 398 20.27 -8.89 13.11
CA PHE A 398 21.68 -8.49 13.06
C PHE A 398 22.09 -7.75 14.34
N LEU A 399 21.32 -6.75 14.80
CA LEU A 399 21.61 -6.03 16.04
C LEU A 399 21.60 -6.96 17.25
N GLN A 400 20.65 -7.88 17.31
CA GLN A 400 20.57 -8.87 18.38
C GLN A 400 21.82 -9.78 18.41
N ALA A 401 22.27 -10.24 17.25
CA ALA A 401 23.51 -11.04 17.13
C ALA A 401 24.77 -10.22 17.48
N ARG A 402 24.79 -8.94 17.08
CA ARG A 402 25.96 -8.05 17.21
C ARG A 402 26.15 -7.52 18.63
N LEU A 403 25.06 -7.13 19.30
CA LEU A 403 25.07 -6.51 20.63
C LEU A 403 24.82 -7.53 21.76
N GLY A 404 24.37 -8.74 21.43
CA GLY A 404 24.22 -9.83 22.40
C GLY A 404 23.18 -9.54 23.50
N ALA A 405 23.52 -9.89 24.75
CA ALA A 405 22.61 -9.79 25.89
C ALA A 405 22.21 -8.34 26.27
N GLU A 406 22.94 -7.34 25.80
CA GLU A 406 22.63 -5.93 26.03
C GLU A 406 21.54 -5.39 25.09
N PHE A 407 21.21 -6.12 24.03
CA PHE A 407 20.18 -5.72 23.06
C PHE A 407 18.79 -6.18 23.48
N SER A 408 17.84 -5.25 23.46
CA SER A 408 16.42 -5.52 23.61
C SER A 408 15.66 -4.89 22.46
N THR A 409 14.94 -5.71 21.69
CA THR A 409 14.10 -5.22 20.58
C THR A 409 13.06 -4.19 21.05
N LYS A 410 12.48 -4.41 22.24
CA LYS A 410 11.56 -3.46 22.87
C LYS A 410 12.26 -2.12 23.14
N ALA A 411 13.44 -2.13 23.78
CA ALA A 411 14.20 -0.92 24.11
C ALA A 411 14.64 -0.19 22.82
N TRP A 412 15.04 -0.93 21.79
CA TRP A 412 15.40 -0.39 20.48
C TRP A 412 14.24 0.36 19.83
N LEU A 413 13.09 -0.31 19.64
CA LEU A 413 11.93 0.28 18.97
C LEU A 413 11.32 1.43 19.79
N SER A 414 11.12 1.24 21.10
CA SER A 414 10.61 2.31 21.97
C SER A 414 11.53 3.52 22.00
N GLY A 415 12.85 3.32 22.01
CA GLY A 415 13.80 4.42 22.01
C GLY A 415 13.81 5.21 20.69
N LEU A 416 13.60 4.57 19.55
CA LEU A 416 13.39 5.26 18.27
C LEU A 416 12.09 6.10 18.27
N ASP A 417 11.00 5.54 18.80
CA ASP A 417 9.73 6.25 18.94
C ASP A 417 9.85 7.46 19.89
N GLU A 418 10.58 7.31 20.99
CA GLU A 418 10.91 8.41 21.90
C GLU A 418 11.75 9.51 21.25
N LEU A 419 12.74 9.14 20.40
CA LEU A 419 13.50 10.12 19.62
C LEU A 419 12.60 10.90 18.66
N ARG A 420 11.74 10.19 17.92
CA ARG A 420 10.79 10.83 17.01
C ARG A 420 9.87 11.76 17.78
N ASN A 421 9.21 11.27 18.82
CA ASN A 421 8.18 12.05 19.54
C ASN A 421 8.78 13.24 20.31
N GLY A 422 9.98 13.09 20.86
CA GLY A 422 10.62 14.12 21.69
C GLY A 422 11.49 15.10 20.94
N ASN A 423 12.16 14.69 19.85
CA ASN A 423 13.20 15.45 19.19
C ASN A 423 12.95 15.73 17.70
N LEU A 424 12.01 15.02 17.06
CA LEU A 424 11.68 15.15 15.62
C LEU A 424 12.96 15.22 14.72
N PRO A 425 13.89 14.27 14.83
CA PRO A 425 15.15 14.33 14.11
C PRO A 425 14.89 14.25 12.59
N GLN A 426 15.64 15.02 11.80
CA GLN A 426 15.46 15.09 10.36
C GLN A 426 16.30 14.05 9.62
N ASP A 427 17.45 13.70 10.19
CA ASP A 427 18.44 12.82 9.58
C ASP A 427 19.15 11.95 10.64
N LEU A 428 19.96 11.03 10.17
CA LEU A 428 20.77 10.14 11.01
C LEU A 428 21.70 10.93 11.96
N ALA A 429 22.33 12.00 11.48
CA ALA A 429 23.27 12.77 12.29
C ALA A 429 22.58 13.46 13.48
N SER A 430 21.40 14.06 13.25
CA SER A 430 20.60 14.64 14.34
C SER A 430 20.08 13.57 15.31
N ALA A 431 19.64 12.42 14.80
CA ALA A 431 19.21 11.30 15.63
C ALA A 431 20.35 10.78 16.52
N MET A 432 21.55 10.62 15.98
CA MET A 432 22.74 10.20 16.73
C MET A 432 23.11 11.21 17.82
N THR A 433 23.03 12.51 17.51
CA THR A 433 23.30 13.58 18.48
C THR A 433 22.35 13.50 19.68
N HIS A 434 21.04 13.35 19.41
CA HIS A 434 20.04 13.24 20.49
C HIS A 434 20.11 11.90 21.24
N ALA A 435 20.41 10.81 20.56
CA ALA A 435 20.62 9.51 21.21
C ALA A 435 21.87 9.51 22.11
N GLY A 436 22.98 10.13 21.67
CA GLY A 436 24.19 10.28 22.45
C GLY A 436 23.99 11.11 23.71
N ALA A 437 23.21 12.18 23.66
CA ALA A 437 22.86 12.98 24.83
C ALA A 437 22.06 12.19 25.89
N ARG A 438 21.36 11.12 25.51
CA ARG A 438 20.67 10.20 26.43
C ARG A 438 21.57 9.11 27.01
N GLY A 439 22.75 8.92 26.44
CA GLY A 439 23.76 7.95 26.86
C GLY A 439 24.41 7.23 25.67
N GLU A 440 25.72 7.36 25.52
CA GLU A 440 26.49 6.76 24.41
C GLU A 440 26.36 5.23 24.31
N LYS A 441 26.10 4.54 25.41
CA LYS A 441 25.91 3.09 25.48
C LYS A 441 24.45 2.65 25.44
N SER A 442 23.54 3.57 25.14
CA SER A 442 22.13 3.18 24.99
C SER A 442 21.97 2.29 23.74
N THR A 443 21.03 1.34 23.81
CA THR A 443 20.69 0.45 22.67
C THR A 443 20.45 1.26 21.39
N VAL A 444 19.81 2.43 21.51
CA VAL A 444 19.50 3.31 20.39
C VAL A 444 20.76 3.93 19.80
N ALA A 445 21.67 4.46 20.63
CA ALA A 445 22.93 5.06 20.14
C ALA A 445 23.80 4.00 19.43
N LEU A 446 23.89 2.79 20.00
CA LEU A 446 24.64 1.70 19.38
C LEU A 446 24.04 1.23 18.05
N GLY A 447 22.71 1.08 17.99
CA GLY A 447 22.05 0.69 16.76
C GLY A 447 22.13 1.74 15.65
N LEU A 448 22.02 3.03 15.99
CA LEU A 448 22.21 4.13 15.03
C LEU A 448 23.65 4.19 14.50
N ALA A 449 24.65 3.87 15.34
CA ALA A 449 26.03 3.77 14.89
C ALA A 449 26.25 2.63 13.87
N GLU A 450 25.55 1.50 14.00
CA GLU A 450 25.58 0.43 12.99
C GLU A 450 24.91 0.87 11.67
N ILE A 451 23.84 1.68 11.73
CA ILE A 451 23.23 2.26 10.52
C ILE A 451 24.20 3.24 9.84
N ASP A 452 24.93 4.08 10.61
CA ASP A 452 25.94 5.00 10.07
C ASP A 452 27.08 4.24 9.38
N GLU A 453 27.52 3.13 9.98
CA GLU A 453 28.52 2.26 9.36
C GLU A 453 28.02 1.65 8.05
N LEU A 454 26.79 1.16 8.01
CA LEU A 454 26.17 0.66 6.77
C LEU A 454 26.06 1.77 5.72
N ALA A 455 25.67 2.99 6.10
CA ALA A 455 25.61 4.12 5.18
C ALA A 455 27.00 4.43 4.57
N ARG A 456 28.07 4.34 5.37
CA ARG A 456 29.45 4.51 4.88
C ARG A 456 29.86 3.38 3.92
N ILE A 457 29.55 2.12 4.25
CA ILE A 457 29.81 0.96 3.39
C ILE A 457 29.11 1.13 2.04
N LEU A 458 27.83 1.51 2.06
CA LEU A 458 27.01 1.69 0.86
C LEU A 458 27.46 2.87 -0.01
N SER A 459 28.13 3.85 0.57
CA SER A 459 28.65 5.02 -0.14
C SER A 459 30.06 4.79 -0.71
N ALA A 460 30.75 3.75 -0.26
CA ALA A 460 32.11 3.42 -0.67
C ALA A 460 32.10 2.40 -1.82
N GLY A 461 32.52 2.80 -3.01
CA GLY A 461 32.69 1.89 -4.15
C GLY A 461 31.46 1.77 -5.07
N THR A 462 31.38 0.64 -5.76
CA THR A 462 30.28 0.36 -6.71
C THR A 462 29.03 -0.13 -6.00
N LEU A 463 27.89 -0.12 -6.70
CA LEU A 463 26.65 -0.74 -6.21
C LEU A 463 26.88 -2.19 -5.76
N ALA A 464 27.59 -2.97 -6.58
CA ALA A 464 27.84 -4.39 -6.32
C ALA A 464 28.66 -4.59 -5.03
N ASP A 465 29.76 -3.86 -4.89
CA ASP A 465 30.65 -3.96 -3.71
C ASP A 465 29.94 -3.48 -2.45
N GLY A 466 29.25 -2.33 -2.50
CA GLY A 466 28.52 -1.77 -1.37
C GLY A 466 27.37 -2.65 -0.90
N ALA A 467 26.56 -3.17 -1.84
CA ALA A 467 25.45 -4.08 -1.53
C ALA A 467 25.97 -5.40 -0.95
N ALA A 468 27.00 -6.02 -1.56
CA ALA A 468 27.59 -7.27 -1.07
C ALA A 468 28.20 -7.10 0.32
N ALA A 469 28.92 -6.02 0.58
CA ALA A 469 29.52 -5.75 1.88
C ALA A 469 28.47 -5.49 2.97
N ALA A 470 27.41 -4.70 2.66
CA ALA A 470 26.32 -4.44 3.59
C ALA A 470 25.54 -5.71 3.94
N LEU A 471 25.15 -6.50 2.94
CA LEU A 471 24.45 -7.78 3.14
C LEU A 471 25.36 -8.79 3.87
N GLY A 472 26.63 -8.88 3.48
CA GLY A 472 27.63 -9.71 4.17
C GLY A 472 27.75 -9.36 5.66
N ARG A 473 27.72 -8.06 6.02
CA ARG A 473 27.73 -7.59 7.41
C ARG A 473 26.45 -7.98 8.15
N ILE A 474 25.28 -7.74 7.55
CA ILE A 474 23.97 -8.02 8.19
C ILE A 474 23.79 -9.52 8.43
N PHE A 475 24.18 -10.36 7.48
CA PHE A 475 23.97 -11.81 7.56
C PHE A 475 25.20 -12.59 8.10
N ALA A 476 26.30 -11.94 8.49
CA ALA A 476 27.54 -12.60 8.93
C ALA A 476 27.36 -13.59 10.09
N GLY A 477 26.42 -13.33 10.99
CA GLY A 477 26.14 -14.19 12.15
C GLY A 477 25.06 -15.26 11.92
N ARG A 478 24.41 -15.25 10.74
CA ARG A 478 23.31 -16.16 10.44
C ARG A 478 23.83 -17.46 9.80
N ARG A 479 23.36 -18.59 10.32
CA ARG A 479 23.54 -19.89 9.67
C ARG A 479 22.30 -20.17 8.83
N PHE A 480 22.51 -20.46 7.55
CA PHE A 480 21.44 -20.81 6.61
C PHE A 480 21.24 -22.32 6.60
N ASP A 481 19.99 -22.74 6.71
CA ASP A 481 19.54 -24.12 6.57
C ASP A 481 18.61 -24.19 5.36
N LEU A 482 19.13 -24.65 4.23
CA LEU A 482 18.38 -24.69 2.98
C LEU A 482 17.22 -25.71 2.98
N ASP A 483 17.14 -26.59 3.97
CA ASP A 483 16.00 -27.47 4.16
C ASP A 483 14.82 -26.72 4.79
N ARG A 484 15.06 -25.52 5.33
CA ARG A 484 14.02 -24.63 5.80
C ARG A 484 13.54 -23.73 4.68
N GLU A 485 12.22 -23.73 4.43
CA GLU A 485 11.58 -22.94 3.37
C GLU A 485 11.96 -21.46 3.40
N GLY A 486 11.99 -20.83 4.57
CA GLY A 486 12.35 -19.42 4.72
C GLY A 486 13.79 -19.11 4.30
N ASP A 487 14.74 -19.97 4.65
CA ASP A 487 16.15 -19.80 4.27
C ASP A 487 16.38 -20.13 2.79
N ALA A 488 15.70 -21.14 2.26
CA ALA A 488 15.73 -21.47 0.84
C ALA A 488 15.17 -20.32 -0.02
N ARG A 489 14.06 -19.71 0.41
CA ARG A 489 13.47 -18.53 -0.25
C ARG A 489 14.42 -17.33 -0.22
N LEU A 490 15.05 -17.05 0.91
CA LEU A 490 16.01 -15.95 1.02
C LEU A 490 17.24 -16.17 0.13
N ALA A 491 17.75 -17.40 0.04
CA ALA A 491 18.86 -17.78 -0.83
C ALA A 491 18.52 -17.61 -2.32
N ASP A 492 17.29 -17.99 -2.72
CA ASP A 492 16.80 -17.79 -4.08
C ASP A 492 16.66 -16.27 -4.40
N SER A 493 16.12 -15.49 -3.49
CA SER A 493 16.02 -14.02 -3.64
C SER A 493 17.40 -13.37 -3.73
N ALA A 494 18.35 -13.80 -2.92
CA ALA A 494 19.72 -13.30 -2.96
C ALA A 494 20.42 -13.62 -4.29
N ARG A 495 20.19 -14.81 -4.86
CA ARG A 495 20.70 -15.19 -6.18
C ARG A 495 20.13 -14.28 -7.28
N ALA A 496 18.80 -14.12 -7.30
CA ALA A 496 18.13 -13.24 -8.25
C ALA A 496 18.60 -11.77 -8.14
N TRP A 497 18.82 -11.29 -6.91
CA TRP A 497 19.43 -9.98 -6.68
C TRP A 497 20.82 -9.87 -7.26
N ALA A 498 21.69 -10.86 -7.02
CA ALA A 498 23.05 -10.90 -7.55
C ALA A 498 23.10 -10.90 -9.09
N GLU A 499 22.17 -11.63 -9.73
CA GLU A 499 22.01 -11.63 -11.19
C GLU A 499 21.64 -10.24 -11.71
N VAL A 500 20.63 -9.59 -11.12
CA VAL A 500 20.23 -8.22 -11.49
C VAL A 500 21.36 -7.22 -11.31
N VAL A 501 22.08 -7.28 -10.17
CA VAL A 501 23.24 -6.40 -9.90
C VAL A 501 24.35 -6.62 -10.93
N SER A 502 24.61 -7.88 -11.31
CA SER A 502 25.59 -8.23 -12.34
C SER A 502 25.22 -7.64 -13.70
N GLU A 503 23.93 -7.79 -14.12
CA GLU A 503 23.44 -7.21 -15.36
C GLU A 503 23.49 -5.67 -15.35
N CYS A 504 23.09 -5.05 -14.24
CA CYS A 504 23.18 -3.59 -14.08
C CYS A 504 24.64 -3.12 -14.13
N SER A 505 25.57 -3.83 -13.49
CA SER A 505 26.98 -3.47 -13.48
C SER A 505 27.62 -3.60 -14.87
N ALA A 506 27.23 -4.61 -15.64
CA ALA A 506 27.68 -4.78 -17.02
C ALA A 506 27.16 -3.67 -17.96
N ALA A 507 25.93 -3.18 -17.71
CA ALA A 507 25.30 -2.14 -18.51
C ALA A 507 25.69 -0.70 -18.08
N ALA A 508 26.09 -0.50 -16.85
CA ALA A 508 26.23 0.81 -16.21
C ALA A 508 27.65 1.39 -16.31
N LEU A 509 27.96 2.07 -17.40
CA LEU A 509 29.15 2.89 -17.49
C LEU A 509 28.85 4.30 -16.95
N GLY A 510 29.31 4.60 -15.72
CA GLY A 510 29.31 5.96 -15.17
C GLY A 510 28.06 6.38 -14.38
N LEU A 511 27.23 5.46 -13.91
CA LEU A 511 26.13 5.77 -12.98
C LEU A 511 26.65 6.11 -11.58
N ARG A 512 26.01 7.08 -10.93
CA ARG A 512 26.19 7.28 -9.50
C ARG A 512 25.63 6.09 -8.72
N ALA A 513 26.17 5.79 -7.56
CA ALA A 513 25.70 4.66 -6.75
C ALA A 513 24.16 4.71 -6.49
N SER A 514 23.60 5.90 -6.22
CA SER A 514 22.17 6.09 -6.00
C SER A 514 21.31 5.79 -7.25
N GLU A 515 21.81 6.09 -8.44
CA GLU A 515 21.15 5.79 -9.72
C GLU A 515 21.20 4.27 -9.99
N GLY A 516 22.33 3.64 -9.66
CA GLY A 516 22.48 2.18 -9.73
C GLY A 516 21.53 1.44 -8.80
N TRP A 517 21.38 1.90 -7.56
CA TRP A 517 20.41 1.35 -6.61
C TRP A 517 18.97 1.45 -7.13
N GLU A 518 18.58 2.60 -7.67
CA GLU A 518 17.23 2.81 -8.21
C GLU A 518 16.93 1.85 -9.37
N LEU A 519 17.88 1.71 -10.30
CA LEU A 519 17.75 0.80 -11.44
C LEU A 519 17.66 -0.66 -10.98
N ALA A 520 18.58 -1.11 -10.12
CA ALA A 520 18.64 -2.50 -9.67
C ALA A 520 17.40 -2.90 -8.86
N LEU A 521 16.93 -2.04 -7.93
CA LEU A 521 15.71 -2.30 -7.15
C LEU A 521 14.47 -2.39 -8.04
N ARG A 522 14.36 -1.52 -9.05
CA ARG A 522 13.24 -1.53 -9.99
C ARG A 522 13.20 -2.83 -10.80
N LEU A 523 14.34 -3.25 -11.29
CA LEU A 523 14.46 -4.51 -12.03
C LEU A 523 14.22 -5.72 -11.12
N PHE A 524 14.84 -5.78 -9.96
CA PHE A 524 14.67 -6.87 -9.01
C PHE A 524 13.21 -7.01 -8.55
N GLY A 525 12.57 -5.88 -8.19
CA GLY A 525 11.18 -5.87 -7.76
C GLY A 525 10.19 -6.34 -8.84
N SER A 526 10.54 -6.15 -10.13
CA SER A 526 9.74 -6.63 -11.26
C SER A 526 9.99 -8.09 -11.65
N THR A 527 11.04 -8.73 -11.10
CA THR A 527 11.24 -10.18 -11.33
C THR A 527 10.21 -10.98 -10.55
N VAL A 528 9.87 -12.14 -11.09
CA VAL A 528 8.85 -13.02 -10.52
C VAL A 528 9.53 -14.27 -9.96
N ARG A 529 9.16 -14.64 -8.73
CA ARG A 529 9.49 -15.95 -8.16
C ARG A 529 8.35 -16.93 -8.46
N THR A 530 8.68 -18.06 -9.04
CA THR A 530 7.76 -19.19 -9.23
C THR A 530 8.06 -20.27 -8.21
N ASP A 531 7.07 -20.68 -7.45
CA ASP A 531 7.19 -21.80 -6.52
C ASP A 531 6.88 -23.13 -7.23
N GLU A 532 7.33 -24.27 -6.68
CA GLU A 532 6.89 -25.58 -7.16
C GLU A 532 5.44 -25.83 -6.73
N LYS A 533 4.66 -26.51 -7.60
CA LYS A 533 3.27 -26.83 -7.29
C LYS A 533 3.21 -27.83 -6.13
N PRO A 534 2.60 -27.46 -4.97
CA PRO A 534 2.39 -28.43 -3.89
C PRO A 534 1.42 -29.54 -4.33
N ALA A 535 1.66 -30.75 -3.90
CA ALA A 535 0.75 -31.86 -4.16
C ALA A 535 -0.64 -31.60 -3.55
N GLY A 536 -1.70 -31.88 -4.30
CA GLY A 536 -3.08 -31.67 -3.86
C GLY A 536 -3.52 -30.20 -3.80
N SER A 537 -2.74 -29.27 -4.38
CA SER A 537 -3.10 -27.84 -4.39
C SER A 537 -4.06 -27.48 -5.52
N VAL A 538 -4.98 -26.59 -5.20
CA VAL A 538 -5.87 -25.94 -6.18
C VAL A 538 -5.11 -24.85 -6.94
N GLU A 539 -5.19 -24.85 -8.28
CA GLU A 539 -4.53 -23.84 -9.10
C GLU A 539 -5.38 -22.55 -9.14
N LEU A 540 -4.72 -21.41 -8.97
CA LEU A 540 -5.29 -20.06 -9.18
C LEU A 540 -4.92 -19.65 -10.62
N LEU A 541 -5.87 -19.77 -11.54
CA LEU A 541 -5.61 -19.59 -12.98
C LEU A 541 -6.03 -18.19 -13.45
N GLY A 542 -5.19 -17.57 -14.27
CA GLY A 542 -5.55 -16.35 -14.97
C GLY A 542 -6.66 -16.54 -16.00
N TRP A 543 -7.34 -15.45 -16.39
CA TRP A 543 -8.50 -15.49 -17.28
C TRP A 543 -8.25 -16.24 -18.60
N LEU A 544 -7.11 -16.02 -19.25
CA LEU A 544 -6.78 -16.63 -20.54
C LEU A 544 -6.47 -18.13 -20.47
N GLU A 545 -6.31 -18.67 -19.28
CA GLU A 545 -5.97 -20.08 -19.01
C GLU A 545 -7.20 -20.94 -18.75
N LEU A 546 -8.36 -20.30 -18.52
CA LEU A 546 -9.59 -21.01 -18.11
C LEU A 546 -10.13 -21.96 -19.16
N LEU A 547 -9.80 -21.77 -20.43
CA LEU A 547 -10.12 -22.76 -21.49
C LEU A 547 -9.43 -24.12 -21.26
N TRP A 548 -8.30 -24.12 -20.51
CA TRP A 548 -7.47 -25.28 -20.23
C TRP A 548 -7.76 -25.91 -18.86
N GLU A 549 -8.78 -25.39 -18.13
CA GLU A 549 -9.18 -25.94 -16.85
C GLU A 549 -10.17 -27.06 -17.03
N ASP A 550 -9.74 -28.28 -16.68
CA ASP A 550 -10.49 -29.52 -16.88
C ASP A 550 -11.42 -29.87 -15.70
N ALA A 551 -11.29 -29.18 -14.56
CA ALA A 551 -12.12 -29.43 -13.38
C ALA A 551 -13.60 -29.24 -13.70
N PRO A 552 -14.48 -30.16 -13.25
CA PRO A 552 -15.92 -30.08 -13.51
C PRO A 552 -16.59 -28.89 -12.82
N HIS A 553 -16.03 -28.42 -11.71
CA HIS A 553 -16.48 -27.20 -11.06
C HIS A 553 -15.44 -26.10 -11.28
N LEU A 554 -15.87 -24.95 -11.79
CA LEU A 554 -15.05 -23.74 -11.94
C LEU A 554 -15.67 -22.59 -11.15
N ALA A 555 -14.92 -21.99 -10.25
CA ALA A 555 -15.29 -20.74 -9.60
C ALA A 555 -14.41 -19.61 -10.15
N VAL A 556 -15.03 -18.54 -10.66
CA VAL A 556 -14.32 -17.39 -11.21
C VAL A 556 -14.56 -16.18 -10.31
N VAL A 557 -13.48 -15.60 -9.77
CA VAL A 557 -13.50 -14.40 -8.93
C VAL A 557 -13.09 -13.16 -9.72
N GLY A 558 -13.63 -12.01 -9.37
CA GLY A 558 -13.22 -10.72 -9.95
C GLY A 558 -13.72 -10.49 -11.38
N LEU A 559 -14.80 -11.13 -11.82
CA LEU A 559 -15.37 -10.90 -13.16
C LEU A 559 -16.10 -9.54 -13.24
N ASN A 560 -15.37 -8.48 -12.99
CA ASN A 560 -15.86 -7.10 -12.99
C ASN A 560 -15.54 -6.35 -14.29
N ASP A 561 -16.32 -5.32 -14.62
CA ASP A 561 -16.13 -4.49 -15.83
C ASP A 561 -14.77 -3.73 -15.74
N GLY A 562 -14.08 -3.65 -16.86
CA GLY A 562 -12.72 -3.10 -16.93
C GLY A 562 -11.61 -4.11 -16.58
N ARG A 563 -11.93 -5.22 -15.89
CA ARG A 563 -11.04 -6.37 -15.69
C ARG A 563 -11.27 -7.43 -16.77
N VAL A 564 -12.52 -7.83 -16.91
CA VAL A 564 -12.97 -8.72 -18.00
C VAL A 564 -14.32 -8.22 -18.51
N PRO A 565 -14.41 -7.77 -19.76
CA PRO A 565 -13.30 -7.54 -20.69
C PRO A 565 -12.41 -6.38 -20.23
N GLU A 566 -11.10 -6.61 -20.37
CA GLU A 566 -10.12 -5.54 -20.14
C GLU A 566 -10.36 -4.41 -21.14
N ALA A 567 -10.48 -3.17 -20.63
CA ALA A 567 -10.66 -1.99 -21.46
C ALA A 567 -9.44 -1.07 -21.39
N ILE A 568 -8.88 -0.75 -22.55
CA ILE A 568 -7.86 0.28 -22.66
C ILE A 568 -8.57 1.63 -22.72
N VAL A 569 -8.40 2.42 -21.66
CA VAL A 569 -8.99 3.76 -21.54
C VAL A 569 -7.87 4.76 -21.31
N GLY A 570 -7.85 5.84 -22.10
CA GLY A 570 -6.94 6.96 -21.87
C GLY A 570 -5.46 6.67 -22.17
N ASP A 571 -5.16 5.75 -23.11
CA ASP A 571 -3.78 5.56 -23.55
C ASP A 571 -3.25 6.86 -24.19
N ALA A 572 -2.13 7.35 -23.65
CA ALA A 572 -1.57 8.65 -24.01
C ALA A 572 -1.04 8.71 -25.45
N PHE A 573 -0.70 7.57 -26.07
CA PHE A 573 -0.07 7.49 -27.39
C PHE A 573 -0.92 6.75 -28.42
N LEU A 574 -1.64 5.73 -28.01
CA LEU A 574 -2.35 4.81 -28.86
C LEU A 574 -3.86 4.78 -28.51
N PRO A 575 -4.61 5.85 -28.89
CA PRO A 575 -6.05 5.84 -28.70
C PRO A 575 -6.71 4.71 -29.50
N GLU A 576 -7.90 4.29 -29.10
CA GLU A 576 -8.61 3.14 -29.66
C GLU A 576 -8.74 3.21 -31.19
N SER A 577 -9.07 4.39 -31.73
CA SER A 577 -9.20 4.59 -33.18
C SER A 577 -7.89 4.33 -33.95
N LEU A 578 -6.75 4.68 -33.36
CA LEU A 578 -5.44 4.40 -33.94
C LEU A 578 -5.11 2.91 -33.83
N ARG A 579 -5.39 2.26 -32.67
CA ARG A 579 -5.20 0.81 -32.48
C ARG A 579 -5.96 0.00 -33.52
N GLU A 580 -7.24 0.31 -33.73
CA GLU A 580 -8.08 -0.33 -34.76
C GLU A 580 -7.46 -0.14 -36.15
N ARG A 581 -7.00 1.07 -36.47
CA ARG A 581 -6.46 1.42 -37.79
C ARG A 581 -5.20 0.67 -38.13
N ILE A 582 -4.30 0.51 -37.16
CA ILE A 582 -3.01 -0.17 -37.36
C ILE A 582 -3.07 -1.69 -37.11
N GLY A 583 -4.24 -2.20 -36.76
CA GLY A 583 -4.44 -3.63 -36.52
C GLY A 583 -3.90 -4.15 -35.19
N LEU A 584 -3.69 -3.25 -34.19
CA LEU A 584 -3.43 -3.65 -32.81
C LEU A 584 -4.69 -4.21 -32.16
N ARG A 585 -4.49 -4.97 -31.10
CA ARG A 585 -5.61 -5.47 -30.28
C ARG A 585 -6.41 -4.29 -29.72
N SER A 586 -7.69 -4.20 -30.13
CA SER A 586 -8.65 -3.17 -29.74
C SER A 586 -9.57 -3.66 -28.62
N ASN A 587 -10.33 -2.76 -28.01
CA ASN A 587 -11.36 -3.13 -27.04
C ASN A 587 -12.43 -4.05 -27.65
N GLU A 588 -12.74 -3.90 -28.93
CA GLU A 588 -13.68 -4.77 -29.65
C GLU A 588 -13.14 -6.21 -29.78
N THR A 589 -11.86 -6.36 -30.15
CA THR A 589 -11.25 -7.69 -30.28
C THR A 589 -11.10 -8.38 -28.94
N ARG A 590 -10.75 -7.62 -27.89
CA ARG A 590 -10.68 -8.12 -26.49
C ARG A 590 -12.07 -8.55 -26.01
N PHE A 591 -13.08 -7.75 -26.26
CA PHE A 591 -14.46 -8.11 -25.92
C PHE A 591 -14.88 -9.43 -26.58
N ALA A 592 -14.62 -9.60 -27.88
CA ALA A 592 -14.96 -10.83 -28.58
C ALA A 592 -14.24 -12.04 -28.04
N ARG A 593 -12.93 -11.91 -27.74
CA ARG A 593 -12.12 -12.95 -27.08
C ARG A 593 -12.74 -13.36 -25.75
N ASP A 594 -13.05 -12.40 -24.90
CA ASP A 594 -13.50 -12.65 -23.54
C ASP A 594 -14.95 -13.20 -23.51
N ALA A 595 -15.80 -12.72 -24.44
CA ALA A 595 -17.13 -13.31 -24.64
C ALA A 595 -17.06 -14.78 -25.09
N TYR A 596 -16.13 -15.09 -26.01
CA TYR A 596 -15.88 -16.46 -26.43
C TYR A 596 -15.39 -17.32 -25.26
N ILE A 597 -14.39 -16.87 -24.50
CA ILE A 597 -13.84 -17.61 -23.34
C ILE A 597 -14.97 -17.89 -22.33
N LEU A 598 -15.74 -16.88 -21.95
CA LEU A 598 -16.84 -17.03 -20.99
C LEU A 598 -17.87 -18.05 -21.46
N ARG A 599 -18.26 -17.99 -22.76
CA ARG A 599 -19.19 -18.96 -23.35
C ARG A 599 -18.60 -20.39 -23.38
N ALA A 600 -17.34 -20.53 -23.76
CA ALA A 600 -16.70 -21.83 -23.87
C ALA A 600 -16.52 -22.52 -22.51
N ILE A 601 -16.11 -21.80 -21.46
CA ILE A 601 -15.99 -22.36 -20.10
C ILE A 601 -17.36 -22.74 -19.50
N ALA A 602 -18.41 -21.98 -19.81
CA ALA A 602 -19.78 -22.31 -19.41
C ALA A 602 -20.27 -23.57 -20.15
N ALA A 603 -20.13 -23.59 -21.48
CA ALA A 603 -20.56 -24.71 -22.32
C ALA A 603 -19.85 -26.03 -22.00
N ASN A 604 -18.54 -25.96 -21.68
CA ASN A 604 -17.77 -27.14 -21.26
C ASN A 604 -18.33 -27.81 -19.98
N ARG A 605 -19.16 -27.11 -19.22
CA ARG A 605 -19.72 -27.58 -17.95
C ARG A 605 -21.21 -27.89 -18.01
N GLU A 606 -21.87 -27.71 -19.15
CA GLU A 606 -23.30 -28.00 -19.35
C GLU A 606 -23.65 -29.49 -19.14
N GLY A 607 -22.68 -30.38 -19.30
CA GLY A 607 -22.86 -31.85 -19.14
C GLY A 607 -22.75 -32.38 -17.70
N GLY A 608 -23.10 -31.59 -16.67
CA GLY A 608 -23.06 -32.05 -15.26
C GLY A 608 -22.00 -31.33 -14.41
N GLY A 609 -21.30 -30.36 -14.97
CA GLY A 609 -20.37 -29.48 -14.25
C GLY A 609 -21.09 -28.28 -13.63
N ARG A 610 -20.27 -27.33 -13.10
CA ARG A 610 -20.76 -26.09 -12.45
C ARG A 610 -19.82 -24.92 -12.73
N LEU A 611 -20.40 -23.74 -12.95
CA LEU A 611 -19.68 -22.49 -13.05
C LEU A 611 -20.27 -21.49 -12.04
N ASP A 612 -19.46 -21.09 -11.06
CA ASP A 612 -19.80 -20.00 -10.13
C ASP A 612 -18.98 -18.76 -10.47
N VAL A 613 -19.66 -17.64 -10.67
CA VAL A 613 -19.06 -16.35 -10.95
C VAL A 613 -19.26 -15.44 -9.74
N LEU A 614 -18.15 -15.04 -9.11
CA LEU A 614 -18.14 -14.17 -7.93
C LEU A 614 -17.75 -12.75 -8.34
N LEU A 615 -18.60 -11.78 -8.04
CA LEU A 615 -18.45 -10.38 -8.42
C LEU A 615 -18.22 -9.53 -7.17
N GLY A 616 -17.17 -8.67 -7.19
CA GLY A 616 -16.96 -7.69 -6.14
C GLY A 616 -17.77 -6.41 -6.35
N ARG A 617 -18.24 -5.79 -5.28
CA ARG A 617 -18.85 -4.45 -5.31
C ARG A 617 -17.84 -3.34 -5.10
N THR A 618 -16.78 -3.63 -4.36
CA THR A 618 -15.68 -2.70 -4.15
C THR A 618 -14.33 -3.36 -4.44
N SER A 619 -13.35 -2.54 -4.84
CA SER A 619 -11.96 -2.92 -4.96
C SER A 619 -11.28 -2.98 -3.58
N GLU A 620 -9.99 -3.34 -3.54
CA GLU A 620 -9.15 -3.30 -2.33
C GLU A 620 -9.04 -1.86 -1.76
N THR A 621 -9.08 -0.85 -2.63
CA THR A 621 -9.05 0.57 -2.24
C THR A 621 -10.42 1.12 -1.85
N GLY A 622 -11.48 0.31 -1.92
CA GLY A 622 -12.85 0.72 -1.62
C GLY A 622 -13.59 1.38 -2.80
N ASP A 623 -12.97 1.43 -3.98
CA ASP A 623 -13.62 2.00 -5.17
C ASP A 623 -14.77 1.10 -5.65
N PRO A 624 -15.91 1.67 -6.07
CA PRO A 624 -17.06 0.89 -6.52
C PRO A 624 -16.77 0.17 -7.83
N LEU A 625 -17.05 -1.13 -7.88
CA LEU A 625 -16.93 -1.98 -9.06
C LEU A 625 -18.30 -2.25 -9.69
N ARG A 626 -18.29 -2.48 -10.99
CA ARG A 626 -19.48 -2.88 -11.77
C ARG A 626 -19.35 -4.33 -12.23
N PRO A 627 -20.45 -5.09 -12.33
CA PRO A 627 -20.43 -6.39 -12.97
C PRO A 627 -19.89 -6.31 -14.41
N SER A 628 -19.23 -7.37 -14.85
CA SER A 628 -18.76 -7.46 -16.24
C SER A 628 -19.91 -7.25 -17.23
N ARG A 629 -19.72 -6.39 -18.23
CA ARG A 629 -20.69 -6.19 -19.32
C ARG A 629 -20.91 -7.44 -20.17
N LEU A 630 -20.05 -8.46 -20.11
CA LEU A 630 -20.30 -9.75 -20.73
C LEU A 630 -21.54 -10.44 -20.16
N LEU A 631 -21.80 -10.25 -18.87
CA LEU A 631 -22.97 -10.80 -18.19
C LEU A 631 -24.27 -10.09 -18.56
N LEU A 632 -24.20 -8.92 -19.22
CA LEU A 632 -25.34 -8.17 -19.74
C LEU A 632 -25.70 -8.53 -21.19
N GLN A 633 -24.97 -9.48 -21.82
CA GLN A 633 -25.28 -9.95 -23.15
C GLN A 633 -26.55 -10.84 -23.13
N CYS A 634 -27.70 -10.24 -23.36
CA CYS A 634 -28.98 -10.92 -23.42
C CYS A 634 -29.96 -10.21 -24.38
N GLY A 635 -31.13 -10.76 -24.61
CA GLY A 635 -32.18 -10.09 -25.34
C GLY A 635 -32.79 -8.91 -24.56
N ASP A 636 -33.33 -7.91 -25.25
CA ASP A 636 -33.89 -6.70 -24.64
C ASP A 636 -34.99 -7.01 -23.60
N ALA A 637 -35.78 -8.07 -23.82
CA ALA A 637 -36.82 -8.49 -22.89
C ALA A 637 -36.27 -9.05 -21.56
N GLU A 638 -35.10 -9.65 -21.58
CA GLU A 638 -34.42 -10.24 -20.39
C GLU A 638 -33.59 -9.20 -19.61
N LEU A 639 -33.19 -8.11 -20.26
CA LEU A 639 -32.27 -7.15 -19.71
C LEU A 639 -32.69 -6.54 -18.36
N PRO A 640 -33.98 -6.17 -18.12
CA PRO A 640 -34.41 -5.63 -16.82
C PRO A 640 -34.20 -6.61 -15.66
N GLU A 641 -34.50 -7.88 -15.85
CA GLU A 641 -34.33 -8.92 -14.82
C GLU A 641 -32.87 -9.18 -14.57
N ARG A 642 -32.05 -9.18 -15.61
CA ARG A 642 -30.61 -9.36 -15.53
C ARG A 642 -29.93 -8.21 -14.77
N ILE A 643 -30.34 -6.97 -15.02
CA ILE A 643 -29.89 -5.80 -14.24
C ILE A 643 -30.30 -5.96 -12.77
N ALA A 644 -31.56 -6.35 -12.50
CA ALA A 644 -31.98 -6.56 -11.12
C ALA A 644 -31.17 -7.64 -10.40
N LEU A 645 -30.80 -8.72 -11.10
CA LEU A 645 -29.94 -9.78 -10.56
C LEU A 645 -28.50 -9.30 -10.28
N LEU A 646 -27.90 -8.58 -11.22
CA LEU A 646 -26.47 -8.21 -11.17
C LEU A 646 -26.18 -6.98 -10.29
N PHE A 647 -27.18 -6.15 -10.00
CA PHE A 647 -27.02 -4.93 -9.19
C PHE A 647 -27.77 -4.97 -7.86
N ARG A 648 -28.33 -6.15 -7.48
CA ARG A 648 -28.91 -6.33 -6.15
C ARG A 648 -27.88 -6.10 -5.05
N GLU A 649 -28.36 -5.82 -3.83
CA GLU A 649 -27.46 -5.82 -2.69
C GLU A 649 -26.92 -7.23 -2.45
N PRO A 650 -25.61 -7.40 -2.18
CA PRO A 650 -25.08 -8.70 -1.83
C PRO A 650 -25.81 -9.20 -0.57
N GLU A 651 -26.29 -10.42 -0.61
CA GLU A 651 -26.67 -11.09 0.61
C GLU A 651 -25.38 -11.18 1.43
N LEU A 652 -25.37 -10.49 2.58
CA LEU A 652 -24.31 -10.70 3.55
C LEU A 652 -24.34 -12.19 3.83
N SER A 653 -23.41 -12.92 3.27
CA SER A 653 -23.32 -14.37 3.47
C SER A 653 -23.18 -14.53 4.96
N GLY A 654 -24.32 -14.91 5.57
CA GLY A 654 -24.39 -15.02 7.02
C GLY A 654 -23.60 -16.21 7.53
N ARG A 655 -22.30 -16.20 7.39
CA ARG A 655 -21.51 -16.61 8.54
C ARG A 655 -21.89 -15.59 9.61
N ASN A 656 -22.90 -15.90 10.39
CA ASN A 656 -23.03 -15.35 11.73
C ASN A 656 -21.72 -15.70 12.44
N ILE A 657 -20.66 -14.98 12.12
CA ILE A 657 -19.51 -14.95 12.98
C ILE A 657 -20.04 -14.26 14.22
N ALA A 658 -20.56 -15.08 15.14
CA ALA A 658 -20.76 -14.64 16.50
C ALA A 658 -19.37 -14.33 17.07
N TRP A 659 -18.80 -13.18 16.60
CA TRP A 659 -17.60 -12.71 17.19
C TRP A 659 -17.91 -12.30 18.60
N SER A 660 -17.49 -13.10 19.54
CA SER A 660 -17.42 -12.72 20.94
C SER A 660 -15.96 -12.54 21.29
N ARG A 661 -15.63 -11.41 21.88
CA ARG A 661 -14.28 -11.24 22.41
C ARG A 661 -14.00 -12.36 23.43
N ALA A 662 -13.12 -13.29 23.05
CA ALA A 662 -12.73 -14.41 23.90
C ALA A 662 -11.83 -13.98 25.08
N TRP A 663 -11.28 -12.77 25.02
CA TRP A 663 -10.38 -12.21 26.04
C TRP A 663 -10.75 -10.76 26.35
N ARG A 664 -10.46 -10.34 27.58
CA ARG A 664 -10.50 -8.95 28.03
C ARG A 664 -9.17 -8.60 28.64
N LEU A 665 -8.75 -7.36 28.49
CA LEU A 665 -7.56 -6.87 29.17
C LEU A 665 -7.78 -6.95 30.69
N ARG A 666 -6.86 -7.58 31.42
CA ARG A 666 -6.83 -7.59 32.87
C ARG A 666 -5.65 -6.76 33.34
N PRO A 667 -5.87 -5.51 33.69
CA PRO A 667 -4.78 -4.70 34.21
C PRO A 667 -4.24 -5.31 35.48
N PRO A 668 -2.90 -5.43 35.64
CA PRO A 668 -2.35 -5.92 36.87
C PRO A 668 -2.69 -4.95 38.03
N PRO A 669 -2.90 -5.42 39.28
CA PRO A 669 -2.99 -4.51 40.42
C PRO A 669 -1.68 -3.73 40.57
N PRO A 670 -1.69 -2.49 41.09
CA PRO A 670 -0.47 -1.75 41.34
C PRO A 670 0.43 -2.57 42.27
N ALA A 671 1.68 -2.75 41.90
CA ALA A 671 2.65 -3.53 42.70
C ALA A 671 2.86 -2.93 44.10
N GLN A 672 2.71 -1.61 44.22
CA GLN A 672 2.77 -0.87 45.49
C GLN A 672 1.80 0.32 45.42
N PRO A 673 1.24 0.77 46.53
CA PRO A 673 0.48 2.00 46.61
C PRO A 673 1.34 3.19 46.15
N LEU A 674 0.74 4.12 45.37
CA LEU A 674 1.43 5.34 44.97
C LEU A 674 1.75 6.16 46.21
N ALA A 675 3.06 6.48 46.38
CA ALA A 675 3.51 7.30 47.51
C ALA A 675 3.27 8.80 47.26
N HIS A 676 3.28 9.20 45.99
CA HIS A 676 3.09 10.59 45.58
C HIS A 676 2.27 10.68 44.29
N VAL A 677 1.63 11.83 44.06
CA VAL A 677 0.86 12.14 42.86
C VAL A 677 1.15 13.57 42.45
N ALA A 678 1.27 13.78 41.10
CA ALA A 678 1.42 15.13 40.56
C ALA A 678 0.09 15.91 40.65
N VAL A 679 0.14 17.24 40.82
CA VAL A 679 -1.04 18.11 40.80
C VAL A 679 -1.93 17.84 39.57
N THR A 680 -1.32 17.74 38.39
CA THR A 680 -2.02 17.40 37.14
C THR A 680 -2.61 15.98 37.15
N GLY A 681 -2.11 15.08 37.99
CA GLY A 681 -2.65 13.74 38.16
C GLY A 681 -4.05 13.73 38.80
N LEU A 682 -4.33 14.66 39.71
CA LEU A 682 -5.66 14.77 40.33
C LEU A 682 -6.71 15.10 39.26
N ARG A 683 -6.41 16.02 38.35
CA ARG A 683 -7.28 16.33 37.21
C ARG A 683 -7.52 15.09 36.32
N GLN A 684 -6.46 14.31 36.05
CA GLN A 684 -6.58 13.09 35.26
C GLN A 684 -7.47 12.06 35.94
N TRP A 685 -7.33 11.88 37.26
CA TRP A 685 -8.18 10.99 38.03
C TRP A 685 -9.66 11.44 38.04
N LEU A 686 -9.89 12.75 38.21
CA LEU A 686 -11.25 13.34 38.15
C LEU A 686 -11.91 13.15 36.79
N ALA A 687 -11.13 13.18 35.71
CA ALA A 687 -11.64 12.93 34.37
C ALA A 687 -11.96 11.45 34.15
N CYS A 688 -11.06 10.55 34.51
CA CYS A 688 -11.28 9.11 34.47
C CYS A 688 -10.25 8.36 35.34
N PRO A 689 -10.65 7.74 36.45
CA PRO A 689 -9.77 6.99 37.34
C PRO A 689 -8.98 5.91 36.59
N PHE A 690 -9.62 5.21 35.64
CA PHE A 690 -8.99 4.16 34.86
C PHE A 690 -7.90 4.66 33.91
N ARG A 691 -8.12 5.78 33.20
CA ARG A 691 -7.09 6.38 32.34
C ARG A 691 -5.93 6.95 33.14
N PHE A 692 -6.22 7.48 34.36
CA PHE A 692 -5.16 7.84 35.30
C PHE A 692 -4.30 6.61 35.66
N TYR A 693 -4.93 5.46 35.91
CA TYR A 693 -4.21 4.21 36.18
C TYR A 693 -3.31 3.80 35.03
N LEU A 694 -3.82 3.78 33.80
CA LEU A 694 -3.02 3.44 32.61
C LEU A 694 -1.81 4.36 32.47
N ARG A 695 -2.03 5.67 32.64
CA ARG A 695 -0.98 6.67 32.44
C ARG A 695 0.01 6.76 33.60
N ARG A 696 -0.46 6.78 34.83
CA ARG A 696 0.37 7.08 36.01
C ARG A 696 0.84 5.87 36.77
N VAL A 697 0.08 4.80 36.80
CA VAL A 697 0.46 3.57 37.48
C VAL A 697 1.22 2.64 36.52
N LEU A 698 0.68 2.42 35.32
CA LEU A 698 1.32 1.56 34.32
C LEU A 698 2.35 2.29 33.42
N GLY A 699 2.40 3.62 33.46
CA GLY A 699 3.34 4.41 32.65
C GLY A 699 3.06 4.38 31.14
N MET A 700 1.82 4.06 30.76
CA MET A 700 1.43 4.02 29.35
C MET A 700 1.24 5.43 28.79
N GLY A 701 1.52 5.61 27.53
CA GLY A 701 1.30 6.85 26.82
C GLY A 701 1.15 6.62 25.32
N PRO A 702 0.54 7.55 24.59
CA PRO A 702 0.46 7.46 23.16
C PRO A 702 1.84 7.64 22.54
N VAL A 703 2.07 6.93 21.46
CA VAL A 703 3.22 7.10 20.59
C VAL A 703 2.71 7.36 19.19
N ASP A 704 3.14 8.46 18.59
CA ASP A 704 2.85 8.79 17.21
C ASP A 704 4.07 8.47 16.33
N PRO A 705 4.06 7.35 15.58
CA PRO A 705 5.17 6.96 14.71
C PRO A 705 5.32 7.87 13.49
N GLU A 706 4.32 8.69 13.20
CA GLU A 706 4.32 9.61 12.07
C GLU A 706 4.43 11.10 12.47
N LYS A 707 4.71 11.38 13.75
CA LYS A 707 4.80 12.75 14.27
C LYS A 707 5.76 13.60 13.46
N ARG A 708 5.26 14.72 12.92
CA ARG A 708 6.01 15.66 12.07
C ARG A 708 6.01 17.09 12.58
N GLU A 709 5.24 17.35 13.64
CA GLU A 709 5.05 18.66 14.24
C GLU A 709 4.90 18.55 15.76
N MET A 710 4.95 19.68 16.45
CA MET A 710 4.70 19.74 17.89
C MET A 710 3.22 19.50 18.19
N ASP A 711 2.95 18.70 19.20
CA ASP A 711 1.64 18.68 19.83
C ASP A 711 1.45 19.85 20.82
N ASP A 712 0.26 19.96 21.40
CA ASP A 712 -0.08 21.04 22.35
C ASP A 712 0.83 21.06 23.58
N LEU A 713 1.28 19.88 24.03
CA LEU A 713 2.19 19.74 25.18
C LEU A 713 3.61 20.24 24.82
N ASP A 714 4.10 19.90 23.63
CA ASP A 714 5.40 20.36 23.15
C ASP A 714 5.41 21.88 23.01
N PHE A 715 4.36 22.42 22.37
CA PHE A 715 4.20 23.84 22.16
C PHE A 715 4.13 24.61 23.49
N GLY A 716 3.34 24.09 24.45
CA GLY A 716 3.25 24.65 25.80
C GLY A 716 4.61 24.65 26.48
N THR A 717 5.31 23.51 26.45
CA THR A 717 6.65 23.35 27.09
C THR A 717 7.66 24.37 26.56
N LEU A 718 7.68 24.64 25.25
CA LEU A 718 8.57 25.63 24.66
C LEU A 718 8.26 27.06 25.12
N CYS A 719 6.97 27.42 25.17
CA CYS A 719 6.56 28.75 25.64
C CYS A 719 6.89 28.93 27.13
N HIS A 720 6.63 27.92 27.98
CA HIS A 720 6.99 27.94 29.40
C HIS A 720 8.51 28.08 29.61
N ALA A 721 9.33 27.32 28.86
CA ALA A 721 10.79 27.42 28.97
C ALA A 721 11.32 28.82 28.63
N ALA A 722 10.75 29.48 27.62
CA ALA A 722 11.13 30.85 27.27
C ALA A 722 10.74 31.86 28.37
N LEU A 723 9.54 31.75 28.95
CA LEU A 723 9.05 32.60 30.03
C LEU A 723 9.82 32.33 31.33
N GLU A 724 10.16 31.09 31.65
CA GLU A 724 11.03 30.70 32.75
C GLU A 724 12.43 31.32 32.62
N ALA A 725 13.03 31.25 31.43
CA ALA A 725 14.33 31.85 31.17
C ALA A 725 14.33 33.38 31.43
N MET A 726 13.25 34.05 30.98
CA MET A 726 13.06 35.48 31.21
C MET A 726 12.91 35.81 32.70
N ALA A 727 12.13 34.99 33.44
CA ALA A 727 11.87 35.22 34.86
C ALA A 727 13.14 34.96 35.72
N ARG A 728 14.06 34.11 35.26
CA ARG A 728 15.31 33.78 35.96
C ARG A 728 16.49 34.74 35.61
N ASP A 729 16.37 35.46 34.51
CA ASP A 729 17.42 36.40 34.09
C ASP A 729 17.31 37.67 34.93
N GLU A 730 18.40 38.06 35.66
CA GLU A 730 18.43 39.20 36.58
C GLU A 730 18.08 40.54 35.91
N ARG A 731 18.42 40.69 34.65
CA ARG A 731 18.18 41.96 33.91
C ARG A 731 16.78 41.98 33.32
N MET A 732 16.32 40.85 32.76
CA MET A 732 15.03 40.76 32.10
C MET A 732 13.88 40.64 33.10
N ARG A 733 14.09 40.03 34.27
CA ARG A 733 13.08 39.90 35.32
C ARG A 733 12.44 41.21 35.75
N ASP A 734 13.21 42.30 35.81
CA ASP A 734 12.78 43.60 36.22
C ASP A 734 12.64 44.63 35.08
N CYS A 735 12.93 44.23 33.84
CA CYS A 735 12.87 45.08 32.66
C CYS A 735 11.43 45.51 32.33
N THR A 736 11.23 46.80 32.03
CA THR A 736 9.95 47.40 31.65
C THR A 736 9.89 47.78 30.16
N ASP A 737 10.98 47.48 29.41
CA ASP A 737 11.06 47.73 27.97
C ASP A 737 10.51 46.55 27.18
N ALA A 738 9.34 46.70 26.58
CA ALA A 738 8.69 45.63 25.84
C ALA A 738 9.48 45.12 24.61
N PRO A 739 10.15 45.96 23.80
CA PRO A 739 11.06 45.53 22.76
C PRO A 739 12.18 44.62 23.27
N ALA A 740 12.87 44.99 24.34
CA ALA A 740 13.95 44.21 24.91
C ALA A 740 13.45 42.82 25.42
N LEU A 741 12.28 42.80 26.07
CA LEU A 741 11.66 41.55 26.51
C LEU A 741 11.25 40.66 25.35
N ARG A 742 10.74 41.24 24.27
CA ARG A 742 10.38 40.50 23.05
C ARG A 742 11.59 39.85 22.40
N GLU A 743 12.68 40.58 22.27
CA GLU A 743 13.94 40.09 21.72
C GLU A 743 14.51 38.95 22.56
N PHE A 744 14.50 39.11 23.88
CA PHE A 744 14.98 38.05 24.79
C PHE A 744 14.13 36.77 24.70
N LEU A 745 12.79 36.89 24.71
CA LEU A 745 11.89 35.73 24.58
C LEU A 745 12.05 35.02 23.25
N ALA A 746 12.26 35.79 22.17
CA ALA A 746 12.55 35.21 20.85
C ALA A 746 13.89 34.41 20.86
N TRP A 747 14.93 34.98 21.46
CA TRP A 747 16.21 34.30 21.63
C TRP A 747 16.11 33.05 22.52
N ALA A 748 15.39 33.14 23.65
CA ALA A 748 15.22 32.00 24.54
C ALA A 748 14.45 30.85 23.86
N LEU A 749 13.39 31.20 23.11
CA LEU A 749 12.61 30.26 22.31
C LEU A 749 13.50 29.56 21.25
N GLU A 750 14.29 30.31 20.50
CA GLU A 750 15.17 29.74 19.47
C GLU A 750 16.24 28.83 20.08
N ARG A 751 16.78 29.20 21.23
CA ARG A 751 17.75 28.36 21.96
C ARG A 751 17.13 27.03 22.35
N GLU A 752 15.93 27.03 22.89
CA GLU A 752 15.21 25.84 23.30
C GLU A 752 14.86 24.94 22.11
N VAL A 753 14.37 25.55 21.01
CA VAL A 753 14.09 24.86 19.77
C VAL A 753 15.33 24.17 19.19
N ARG A 754 16.48 24.88 19.18
CA ARG A 754 17.76 24.28 18.72
C ARG A 754 18.22 23.12 19.59
N SER A 755 18.05 23.26 20.90
CA SER A 755 18.41 22.20 21.84
C SER A 755 17.56 20.94 21.64
N ARG A 756 16.27 21.13 21.38
CA ARG A 756 15.29 20.04 21.31
C ARG A 756 15.14 19.43 19.92
N PHE A 757 15.14 20.25 18.88
CA PHE A 757 14.82 19.83 17.50
C PHE A 757 16.01 20.01 16.52
N GLY A 758 17.12 20.58 16.97
CA GLY A 758 18.27 20.84 16.12
C GLY A 758 18.16 22.14 15.31
N SER A 759 19.09 22.31 14.35
CA SER A 759 19.17 23.53 13.52
C SER A 759 18.38 23.47 12.22
N ARG A 760 18.00 22.27 11.77
CA ARG A 760 17.19 22.05 10.55
C ARG A 760 15.77 21.75 10.97
N LEU A 761 14.86 22.68 10.67
CA LEU A 761 13.44 22.53 11.01
C LEU A 761 12.61 22.24 9.75
N VAL A 762 11.62 21.36 9.88
CA VAL A 762 10.59 21.16 8.85
C VAL A 762 9.61 22.32 8.84
N LEU A 763 8.94 22.54 7.71
CA LEU A 763 8.00 23.65 7.54
C LEU A 763 6.91 23.72 8.62
N PRO A 764 6.26 22.64 9.06
CA PRO A 764 5.30 22.71 10.16
C PRO A 764 5.90 23.28 11.45
N LEU A 765 7.10 22.85 11.83
CA LEU A 765 7.81 23.39 13.01
C LEU A 765 8.13 24.87 12.86
N VAL A 766 8.52 25.33 11.68
CA VAL A 766 8.78 26.76 11.42
C VAL A 766 7.53 27.59 11.61
N VAL A 767 6.37 27.12 11.13
CA VAL A 767 5.08 27.79 11.30
C VAL A 767 4.67 27.84 12.77
N GLN A 768 4.82 26.73 13.49
CA GLN A 768 4.51 26.67 14.93
C GLN A 768 5.45 27.53 15.76
N LEU A 769 6.72 27.59 15.39
CA LEU A 769 7.71 28.50 16.04
C LEU A 769 7.34 29.96 15.85
N GLU A 770 6.89 30.36 14.65
CA GLU A 770 6.43 31.72 14.40
C GLU A 770 5.17 32.03 15.21
N SER A 771 4.23 31.11 15.33
CA SER A 771 3.07 31.24 16.21
C SER A 771 3.48 31.44 17.67
N ALA A 772 4.44 30.67 18.17
CA ALA A 772 4.98 30.84 19.51
C ALA A 772 5.66 32.20 19.70
N ARG A 773 6.44 32.68 18.73
CA ARG A 773 7.09 33.97 18.72
C ARG A 773 6.08 35.13 18.81
N GLN A 774 4.98 35.04 18.07
CA GLN A 774 3.90 36.05 18.12
C GLN A 774 3.22 36.09 19.49
N ARG A 775 2.86 34.91 20.06
CA ARG A 775 2.23 34.82 21.38
C ARG A 775 3.18 35.34 22.48
N LEU A 776 4.45 34.96 22.46
CA LEU A 776 5.47 35.44 23.39
C LEU A 776 5.77 36.93 23.20
N GLY A 777 5.73 37.44 21.97
CA GLY A 777 5.86 38.85 21.67
C GLY A 777 4.76 39.70 22.32
N LYS A 778 3.50 39.21 22.33
CA LYS A 778 2.41 39.85 23.04
C LYS A 778 2.53 39.71 24.56
N ALA A 779 3.00 38.55 25.03
CA ALA A 779 3.31 38.36 26.43
C ALA A 779 4.34 39.39 26.94
N ALA A 780 5.37 39.73 26.14
CA ALA A 780 6.36 40.75 26.46
C ALA A 780 5.72 42.13 26.70
N GLU A 781 4.72 42.52 25.90
CA GLU A 781 3.99 43.78 26.07
C GLU A 781 3.20 43.80 27.39
N ILE A 782 2.52 42.68 27.72
CA ILE A 782 1.79 42.54 28.98
C ILE A 782 2.77 42.58 30.16
N GLU A 783 3.90 41.88 30.09
CA GLU A 783 4.94 41.85 31.09
C GLU A 783 5.49 43.25 31.38
N ALA A 784 5.86 43.98 30.35
CA ALA A 784 6.34 45.35 30.49
C ALA A 784 5.33 46.24 31.21
N ARG A 785 4.05 46.15 30.85
CA ARG A 785 2.95 46.90 31.49
C ARG A 785 2.75 46.50 32.94
N GLU A 786 2.70 45.21 33.27
CA GLU A 786 2.55 44.72 34.64
C GLU A 786 3.68 45.17 35.52
N ARG A 787 4.91 45.14 35.03
CA ARG A 787 6.09 45.63 35.75
C ARG A 787 6.07 47.17 35.94
N ALA A 788 5.60 47.90 34.94
CA ALA A 788 5.40 49.35 35.09
C ALA A 788 4.34 49.70 36.15
N CYS A 789 3.31 48.83 36.30
CA CYS A 789 2.32 48.93 37.37
C CYS A 789 2.81 48.54 38.75
N GLY A 790 3.99 47.98 38.87
CA GLY A 790 4.63 47.61 40.14
C GLY A 790 4.65 46.13 40.50
N TRP A 791 4.19 45.24 39.62
CA TRP A 791 4.31 43.82 39.82
C TRP A 791 5.74 43.36 39.51
N ARG A 792 6.28 42.42 40.34
CA ARG A 792 7.59 41.80 40.15
C ARG A 792 7.47 40.30 40.34
N THR A 793 8.15 39.55 39.54
CA THR A 793 8.28 38.10 39.73
C THR A 793 9.16 37.82 40.92
N LEU A 794 8.56 37.20 41.95
CA LEU A 794 9.24 36.79 43.16
C LEU A 794 9.98 35.48 42.92
N GLU A 795 9.27 34.49 42.42
CA GLU A 795 9.79 33.15 42.08
C GLU A 795 9.17 32.63 40.80
N ALA A 796 9.93 31.86 40.04
CA ALA A 796 9.48 31.11 38.89
C ALA A 796 9.80 29.62 39.03
N GLU A 797 8.92 28.75 38.58
CA GLU A 797 9.09 27.31 38.57
C GLU A 797 9.36 26.75 39.97
N ARG A 798 8.68 27.27 40.97
CA ARG A 798 8.80 26.87 42.39
C ARG A 798 8.24 25.46 42.57
N ARG A 799 9.05 24.52 43.03
CA ARG A 799 8.59 23.16 43.40
C ARG A 799 7.68 23.26 44.60
N LEU A 800 6.57 22.54 44.55
CA LEU A 800 5.69 22.37 45.68
C LEU A 800 5.63 20.89 46.09
N GLU A 801 5.52 20.69 47.39
CA GLU A 801 5.30 19.38 47.99
C GLU A 801 4.38 19.58 49.21
N ILE A 802 3.17 19.05 49.14
CA ILE A 802 2.17 19.16 50.21
C ILE A 802 1.60 17.80 50.54
N SER A 803 1.21 17.59 51.83
CA SER A 803 0.57 16.35 52.24
C SER A 803 -0.94 16.54 52.28
N ILE A 804 -1.68 15.77 51.45
CA ILE A 804 -3.13 15.81 51.39
C ILE A 804 -3.68 14.39 51.53
N GLY A 805 -4.58 14.16 52.49
CA GLY A 805 -5.19 12.86 52.69
C GLY A 805 -4.18 11.74 52.96
N GLY A 806 -2.98 12.08 53.51
CA GLY A 806 -1.92 11.10 53.75
C GLY A 806 -1.13 10.71 52.49
N MET A 807 -1.24 11.48 51.38
CA MET A 807 -0.45 11.33 50.16
C MET A 807 0.37 12.59 49.91
N THR A 808 1.57 12.44 49.38
CA THR A 808 2.39 13.58 48.94
C THR A 808 1.93 14.03 47.58
N VAL A 809 1.45 15.27 47.47
CA VAL A 809 1.11 15.92 46.22
C VAL A 809 2.30 16.80 45.78
N VAL A 810 2.84 16.51 44.61
CA VAL A 810 4.00 17.21 44.07
C VAL A 810 3.62 18.03 42.82
N GLY A 811 4.26 19.16 42.64
CA GLY A 811 4.00 20.01 41.49
C GLY A 811 5.05 21.09 41.33
N LYS A 812 4.73 22.03 40.46
CA LYS A 812 5.57 23.17 40.12
C LYS A 812 4.66 24.35 39.84
N ILE A 813 4.90 25.45 40.51
CA ILE A 813 4.20 26.71 40.32
C ILE A 813 4.95 27.50 39.29
N ASP A 814 4.31 27.80 38.14
CA ASP A 814 4.98 28.49 37.05
C ASP A 814 5.51 29.85 37.46
N ARG A 815 4.71 30.65 38.20
CA ARG A 815 5.09 32.00 38.59
C ARG A 815 4.39 32.50 39.85
N ILE A 816 5.15 33.17 40.71
CA ILE A 816 4.67 33.90 41.87
C ILE A 816 5.11 35.36 41.71
N ASP A 817 4.16 36.28 41.69
CA ASP A 817 4.41 37.72 41.62
C ASP A 817 4.09 38.44 42.92
N ARG A 818 4.86 39.52 43.22
CA ARG A 818 4.59 40.43 44.34
C ARG A 818 4.50 41.89 43.86
N HIS A 819 3.50 42.61 44.31
CA HIS A 819 3.33 44.01 43.99
C HIS A 819 4.15 44.87 44.96
N LEU A 820 5.09 45.67 44.45
CA LEU A 820 6.06 46.44 45.26
C LEU A 820 5.43 47.43 46.22
N LYS A 821 4.31 48.11 45.85
CA LYS A 821 3.69 49.13 46.68
C LYS A 821 2.70 48.58 47.69
N THR A 822 1.95 47.56 47.32
CA THR A 822 0.86 47.03 48.15
C THR A 822 1.23 45.77 48.91
N GLY A 823 2.32 45.11 48.55
CA GLY A 823 2.73 43.83 49.12
C GLY A 823 1.87 42.61 48.65
N ARG A 824 0.81 42.86 47.90
CA ARG A 824 -0.08 41.78 47.39
C ARG A 824 0.70 40.75 46.58
N VAL A 825 0.36 39.49 46.75
CA VAL A 825 0.93 38.35 46.04
C VAL A 825 -0.12 37.73 45.12
N ARG A 826 0.31 37.25 43.95
CA ARG A 826 -0.51 36.48 43.05
C ARG A 826 0.28 35.29 42.48
N VAL A 827 -0.42 34.21 42.26
CA VAL A 827 0.09 32.98 41.64
C VAL A 827 -0.47 32.90 40.23
N LEU A 828 0.39 32.73 39.27
CA LEU A 828 0.00 32.64 37.85
C LEU A 828 0.51 31.33 37.25
N ASP A 829 -0.37 30.71 36.46
CA ASP A 829 -0.04 29.54 35.65
C ASP A 829 -0.21 29.88 34.16
N TYR A 830 0.75 29.51 33.34
CA TYR A 830 0.74 29.82 31.90
C TYR A 830 -0.16 28.85 31.14
N LYS A 831 -1.06 29.40 30.31
CA LYS A 831 -1.95 28.61 29.43
C LYS A 831 -1.76 28.96 27.98
N THR A 832 -1.35 27.98 27.17
CA THR A 832 -1.09 28.12 25.73
C THR A 832 -2.21 27.53 24.87
N SER A 833 -3.37 27.26 25.46
CA SER A 833 -4.54 26.73 24.75
C SER A 833 -5.00 27.68 23.63
N ASP A 834 -5.72 27.16 22.64
CA ASP A 834 -6.17 27.91 21.47
C ASP A 834 -7.02 29.14 21.81
N THR A 835 -7.81 29.06 22.87
CA THR A 835 -8.67 30.13 23.39
C THR A 835 -8.31 30.45 24.83
N ALA A 836 -8.40 31.73 25.18
CA ALA A 836 -8.24 32.15 26.57
C ALA A 836 -9.37 31.56 27.43
N LEU A 837 -9.02 30.96 28.56
CA LEU A 837 -9.97 30.29 29.45
C LEU A 837 -9.95 30.97 30.84
N PRO A 838 -11.12 31.45 31.34
CA PRO A 838 -11.20 31.96 32.71
C PRO A 838 -10.90 30.84 33.72
N PRO A 839 -10.22 31.16 34.85
CA PRO A 839 -9.88 30.15 35.87
C PRO A 839 -11.10 29.37 36.40
N GLU A 840 -12.20 30.01 36.69
CA GLU A 840 -13.43 29.35 37.16
C GLU A 840 -13.93 28.31 36.17
N ALA A 841 -14.01 28.66 34.89
CA ALA A 841 -14.46 27.76 33.82
C ALA A 841 -13.46 26.62 33.55
N ALA A 842 -12.18 26.80 33.88
CA ALA A 842 -11.15 25.78 33.80
C ALA A 842 -11.27 24.72 34.92
N HIS A 843 -11.67 25.15 36.11
CA HIS A 843 -11.68 24.30 37.29
C HIS A 843 -13.04 23.67 37.61
N LEU A 844 -14.14 24.33 37.21
CA LEU A 844 -15.52 23.96 37.58
C LEU A 844 -16.36 23.70 36.30
N ILE A 845 -17.27 22.76 36.39
CA ILE A 845 -18.29 22.50 35.38
C ILE A 845 -19.65 22.31 36.05
N ARG A 846 -20.74 22.73 35.40
CA ARG A 846 -22.09 22.46 35.90
C ARG A 846 -22.44 20.99 35.84
N ALA A 847 -23.11 20.51 36.88
CA ALA A 847 -23.64 19.15 36.92
C ALA A 847 -24.61 18.92 35.75
N GLY A 848 -24.47 17.78 35.06
CA GLY A 848 -25.28 17.41 33.93
C GLY A 848 -25.15 15.93 33.60
N ARG A 849 -25.74 15.48 32.50
CA ARG A 849 -25.73 14.06 32.09
C ARG A 849 -24.30 13.50 31.98
N LYS A 850 -23.36 14.24 31.41
CA LYS A 850 -21.94 13.83 31.25
C LYS A 850 -21.15 13.77 32.57
N THR A 851 -21.69 14.32 33.65
CA THR A 851 -21.03 14.38 34.97
C THR A 851 -21.77 13.57 36.02
N SER A 852 -22.73 12.73 35.58
CA SER A 852 -23.53 11.88 36.49
C SER A 852 -22.71 10.92 37.34
N ALA A 853 -21.53 10.51 36.88
CA ALA A 853 -20.61 9.64 37.59
C ALA A 853 -19.64 10.37 38.55
N ALA A 854 -19.75 11.70 38.69
CA ALA A 854 -18.88 12.45 39.59
C ALA A 854 -19.05 12.04 41.05
N ARG A 855 -17.93 11.84 41.74
CA ARG A 855 -17.90 11.47 43.14
C ARG A 855 -18.45 12.57 44.03
N GLU A 856 -19.05 12.24 45.14
CA GLU A 856 -19.70 13.21 46.02
C GLU A 856 -18.75 14.29 46.54
N PHE A 857 -17.51 13.94 46.84
CA PHE A 857 -16.49 14.88 47.27
C PHE A 857 -16.06 15.88 46.19
N ALA A 858 -16.36 15.62 44.91
CA ALA A 858 -16.10 16.53 43.82
C ALA A 858 -17.25 17.52 43.56
N LYS A 859 -18.38 17.37 44.23
CA LYS A 859 -19.56 18.22 44.08
C LYS A 859 -19.51 19.43 44.98
N LEU A 860 -20.02 20.56 44.48
CA LEU A 860 -20.16 21.82 45.25
C LEU A 860 -21.56 22.37 44.97
N GLU A 861 -22.35 22.57 45.99
CA GLU A 861 -23.64 23.23 45.92
C GLU A 861 -23.42 24.73 45.84
N ALA A 862 -23.91 25.38 44.78
CA ALA A 862 -23.84 26.79 44.55
C ALA A 862 -25.24 27.38 44.32
N ALA A 863 -25.40 28.72 44.44
CA ALA A 863 -26.70 29.40 44.34
C ALA A 863 -27.42 29.14 43.01
N ARG A 864 -26.72 28.76 41.96
CA ARG A 864 -27.24 28.48 40.61
C ARG A 864 -27.19 27.00 40.22
N GLY A 865 -27.15 26.08 41.20
CA GLY A 865 -27.09 24.63 40.96
C GLY A 865 -25.75 24.01 41.34
N THR A 866 -25.65 22.70 41.23
CA THR A 866 -24.46 21.94 41.59
C THR A 866 -23.34 22.12 40.59
N LEU A 867 -22.15 22.48 41.04
CA LEU A 867 -20.90 22.54 40.32
C LEU A 867 -20.04 21.28 40.64
N ILE A 868 -19.15 20.91 39.75
CA ILE A 868 -18.27 19.76 39.92
C ILE A 868 -16.84 20.20 39.61
N TRP A 869 -15.92 19.84 40.49
CA TRP A 869 -14.49 20.03 40.31
C TRP A 869 -13.95 19.13 39.18
N LYS A 870 -13.26 19.73 38.22
CA LYS A 870 -12.54 19.01 37.15
C LYS A 870 -11.03 19.28 37.14
N ASP A 871 -10.58 20.33 37.82
CA ASP A 871 -9.17 20.66 38.02
C ASP A 871 -8.97 21.31 39.38
N LEU A 872 -7.84 21.02 40.03
CA LEU A 872 -7.50 21.50 41.38
C LEU A 872 -6.17 22.27 41.41
N GLN A 873 -5.60 22.62 40.25
CA GLN A 873 -4.25 23.16 40.11
C GLN A 873 -4.07 24.46 40.91
N LEU A 874 -4.85 25.47 40.62
CA LEU A 874 -4.75 26.77 41.35
C LEU A 874 -5.07 26.66 42.85
N PRO A 875 -6.13 25.98 43.29
CA PRO A 875 -6.36 25.72 44.71
C PRO A 875 -5.17 25.07 45.44
N LEU A 876 -4.54 24.09 44.86
CA LEU A 876 -3.35 23.41 45.41
C LEU A 876 -2.13 24.31 45.46
N TYR A 877 -1.96 25.19 44.51
CA TYR A 877 -0.92 26.21 44.56
C TYR A 877 -1.11 27.19 45.73
N LEU A 878 -2.34 27.61 45.97
CA LEU A 878 -2.67 28.46 47.12
C LEU A 878 -2.45 27.74 48.45
N GLU A 879 -2.88 26.47 48.55
CA GLU A 879 -2.65 25.66 49.75
C GLU A 879 -1.14 25.52 50.06
N ALA A 880 -0.33 25.25 49.06
CA ALA A 880 1.13 25.16 49.20
C ALA A 880 1.75 26.43 49.75
N LEU A 881 1.16 27.59 49.45
CA LEU A 881 1.65 28.92 49.81
C LEU A 881 0.92 29.53 50.99
N ALA A 882 -0.14 28.87 51.58
CA ALA A 882 -1.02 29.45 52.60
C ALA A 882 -0.30 29.94 53.85
N ARG A 883 0.80 29.25 54.23
CA ARG A 883 1.62 29.65 55.41
C ARG A 883 2.46 30.91 55.13
N GLU A 884 2.90 31.13 53.93
CA GLU A 884 3.81 32.19 53.54
C GLU A 884 3.01 33.42 53.02
N PHE A 885 1.99 33.17 52.20
CA PHE A 885 1.17 34.20 51.55
C PHE A 885 -0.34 33.88 51.69
N PRO A 886 -0.95 34.01 52.89
CA PRO A 886 -2.32 33.59 53.15
C PRO A 886 -3.40 34.34 52.31
N GLU A 887 -3.09 35.52 51.78
CA GLU A 887 -3.98 36.34 50.95
C GLU A 887 -3.57 36.33 49.46
N ALA A 888 -2.81 35.35 49.01
CA ALA A 888 -2.42 35.31 47.61
C ALA A 888 -3.61 35.11 46.69
N ALA A 889 -3.68 35.90 45.62
CA ALA A 889 -4.63 35.71 44.53
C ALA A 889 -4.07 34.65 43.55
N CYS A 890 -4.95 33.99 42.79
CA CYS A 890 -4.53 33.07 41.78
C CYS A 890 -5.19 33.35 40.41
N GLY A 891 -4.55 32.93 39.34
CA GLY A 891 -5.08 33.14 38.00
C GLY A 891 -4.24 32.47 36.88
N TYR A 892 -4.65 32.79 35.70
CA TYR A 892 -3.96 32.33 34.49
C TYR A 892 -3.32 33.50 33.72
N PHE A 893 -2.16 33.24 33.15
CA PHE A 893 -1.61 34.06 32.08
C PHE A 893 -1.86 33.30 30.77
N ASN A 894 -2.88 33.70 30.02
CA ASN A 894 -3.31 33.09 28.77
C ASN A 894 -2.49 33.60 27.60
N LEU A 895 -2.01 32.67 26.76
CA LEU A 895 -1.30 32.92 25.50
C LEU A 895 -2.06 32.19 24.34
N PRO A 896 -3.27 32.64 23.99
CA PRO A 896 -4.12 31.99 23.00
C PRO A 896 -3.64 32.25 21.55
N LYS A 897 -4.22 31.50 20.57
CA LYS A 897 -4.00 31.76 19.13
C LYS A 897 -4.41 33.18 18.73
N ALA A 898 -5.52 33.65 19.21
CA ALA A 898 -5.94 35.04 19.07
C ALA A 898 -5.07 35.93 19.97
N VAL A 899 -3.96 36.41 19.45
CA VAL A 899 -2.91 37.14 20.19
C VAL A 899 -3.47 38.37 20.92
N GLY A 900 -4.59 38.95 20.42
CA GLY A 900 -5.30 40.06 21.09
C GLY A 900 -5.86 39.69 22.48
N ASP A 901 -6.17 38.43 22.70
CA ASP A 901 -6.76 37.91 23.96
C ASP A 901 -5.67 37.47 24.96
N THR A 902 -4.40 37.70 24.65
CA THR A 902 -3.29 37.44 25.58
C THR A 902 -3.40 38.34 26.78
N GLY A 903 -3.36 37.76 28.01
CA GLY A 903 -3.43 38.56 29.22
C GLY A 903 -3.55 37.73 30.49
N ILE A 904 -3.50 38.45 31.63
CA ILE A 904 -3.63 37.87 32.95
C ILE A 904 -5.11 37.95 33.36
N GLN A 905 -5.66 36.82 33.75
CA GLN A 905 -7.01 36.67 34.29
C GLN A 905 -6.95 36.08 35.69
N LEU A 906 -7.31 36.90 36.71
CA LEU A 906 -7.37 36.42 38.09
C LEU A 906 -8.72 35.74 38.36
N TRP A 907 -8.74 34.80 39.29
CA TRP A 907 -9.99 34.19 39.78
C TRP A 907 -10.62 35.05 40.84
N GLU A 908 -11.35 36.08 40.39
CA GLU A 908 -11.93 37.09 41.31
C GLU A 908 -13.01 36.54 42.23
N SER A 909 -13.75 35.51 41.81
CA SER A 909 -14.79 34.84 42.60
C SER A 909 -14.22 33.77 43.55
N TYR A 910 -12.90 33.61 43.63
CA TYR A 910 -12.29 32.61 44.52
C TYR A 910 -12.47 33.01 46.00
N SER A 911 -13.06 32.12 46.80
CA SER A 911 -13.40 32.37 48.22
C SER A 911 -12.85 31.28 49.12
N PRO A 912 -12.78 31.51 50.45
CA PRO A 912 -12.40 30.49 51.43
C PRO A 912 -13.29 29.25 51.39
N GLU A 913 -14.57 29.41 51.04
CA GLU A 913 -15.52 28.27 50.92
C GLU A 913 -15.22 27.43 49.70
N LEU A 914 -14.84 28.09 48.56
CA LEU A 914 -14.35 27.37 47.33
C LEU A 914 -13.06 26.65 47.66
N HIS A 915 -12.13 27.30 48.37
CA HIS A 915 -10.87 26.64 48.78
C HIS A 915 -11.10 25.44 49.64
N ALA A 916 -11.94 25.55 50.69
CA ALA A 916 -12.27 24.41 51.55
C ALA A 916 -12.95 23.24 50.77
N SER A 917 -13.79 23.56 49.76
CA SER A 917 -14.38 22.54 48.86
C SER A 917 -13.35 21.90 48.00
N ALA A 918 -12.40 22.66 47.41
CA ALA A 918 -11.30 22.12 46.60
C ALA A 918 -10.41 21.17 47.42
N MET A 919 -10.10 21.52 48.66
CA MET A 919 -9.30 20.66 49.55
C MET A 919 -10.01 19.36 49.91
N ARG A 920 -11.33 19.41 50.22
CA ARG A 920 -12.13 18.18 50.41
C ARG A 920 -12.11 17.30 49.15
N CYS A 921 -12.19 17.91 47.97
CA CYS A 921 -12.08 17.18 46.73
C CYS A 921 -10.69 16.54 46.56
N ALA A 922 -9.62 17.30 46.83
CA ALA A 922 -8.26 16.80 46.78
C ALA A 922 -8.02 15.63 47.73
N GLU A 923 -8.49 15.74 49.00
CA GLU A 923 -8.44 14.67 50.00
C GLU A 923 -9.20 13.43 49.54
N GLY A 924 -10.39 13.61 48.96
CA GLY A 924 -11.19 12.52 48.42
C GLY A 924 -10.48 11.80 47.25
N VAL A 925 -9.88 12.55 46.33
CA VAL A 925 -9.11 11.97 45.23
C VAL A 925 -7.86 11.23 45.74
N CYS A 926 -7.09 11.84 46.63
CA CYS A 926 -5.90 11.19 47.23
C CYS A 926 -6.27 9.92 48.00
N GLY A 927 -7.39 9.95 48.76
CA GLY A 927 -7.92 8.79 49.43
C GLY A 927 -8.31 7.66 48.49
N ALA A 928 -8.98 7.99 47.36
CA ALA A 928 -9.38 7.05 46.34
C ALA A 928 -8.17 6.43 45.60
N ILE A 929 -7.15 7.24 45.30
CA ILE A 929 -5.92 6.74 44.65
C ILE A 929 -5.20 5.74 45.61
N ARG A 930 -5.11 6.06 46.91
CA ARG A 930 -4.50 5.17 47.90
C ARG A 930 -5.29 3.87 48.11
N ALA A 931 -6.59 3.93 48.00
CA ALA A 931 -7.48 2.78 48.06
C ALA A 931 -7.46 1.92 46.79
N GLY A 932 -6.77 2.36 45.73
CA GLY A 932 -6.77 1.68 44.43
C GLY A 932 -8.08 1.81 43.66
N ASP A 933 -8.88 2.85 43.95
CA ASP A 933 -10.16 3.12 43.26
C ASP A 933 -9.92 3.69 41.84
N PHE A 934 -9.66 2.76 40.89
CA PHE A 934 -9.42 3.07 39.49
C PHE A 934 -10.54 2.60 38.53
N TRP A 935 -11.61 2.04 39.11
CA TRP A 935 -12.74 1.40 38.42
C TRP A 935 -14.09 2.03 38.79
N PRO A 936 -15.12 1.97 37.94
CA PRO A 936 -15.12 1.54 36.52
C PRO A 936 -14.51 2.58 35.59
N PRO A 937 -14.14 2.21 34.37
CA PRO A 937 -13.71 3.19 33.35
C PRO A 937 -14.86 4.14 32.98
N CYS A 938 -14.54 5.41 32.71
CA CYS A 938 -15.49 6.37 32.20
C CYS A 938 -15.67 6.16 30.67
N GLU A 939 -16.93 6.10 30.22
CA GLU A 939 -17.29 5.91 28.80
C GLU A 939 -17.58 7.23 28.08
N ASP A 940 -17.93 8.28 28.81
CA ASP A 940 -18.31 9.60 28.26
C ASP A 940 -17.09 10.48 27.89
N ILE A 941 -16.02 9.88 27.35
CA ILE A 941 -14.86 10.63 26.86
C ILE A 941 -14.96 10.70 25.35
N ASP A 942 -14.79 11.91 24.84
CA ASP A 942 -14.73 12.15 23.38
C ASP A 942 -13.61 11.30 22.76
N SER A 943 -13.97 10.42 21.81
CA SER A 943 -13.04 9.47 21.16
C SER A 943 -11.83 10.17 20.53
N ASP A 944 -12.04 11.36 20.00
CA ASP A 944 -10.99 12.15 19.34
C ASP A 944 -9.97 12.75 20.32
N ARG A 945 -10.30 12.74 21.62
CA ARG A 945 -9.45 13.22 22.72
C ARG A 945 -8.97 12.14 23.64
N ASP A 946 -9.37 10.88 23.41
CA ASP A 946 -8.98 9.76 24.23
C ASP A 946 -7.64 9.19 23.77
N GLU A 947 -6.57 9.49 24.49
CA GLU A 947 -5.22 8.99 24.21
C GLU A 947 -5.11 7.46 24.22
N PHE A 948 -6.09 6.76 24.78
CA PHE A 948 -6.16 5.30 24.85
C PHE A 948 -7.24 4.68 23.97
N ALA A 949 -7.86 5.46 23.07
CA ALA A 949 -8.92 4.98 22.17
C ALA A 949 -8.54 3.71 21.40
N ALA A 950 -7.28 3.60 20.97
CA ALA A 950 -6.75 2.43 20.28
C ALA A 950 -6.80 1.12 21.10
N LEU A 951 -6.90 1.19 22.43
CA LEU A 951 -7.04 0.02 23.29
C LEU A 951 -8.50 -0.44 23.46
N PHE A 952 -9.47 0.41 23.12
CA PHE A 952 -10.87 0.24 23.49
C PHE A 952 -11.77 0.05 22.29
N HIS A 953 -11.77 -1.15 21.71
CA HIS A 953 -12.76 -1.52 20.70
C HIS A 953 -14.14 -1.65 21.33
N HIS A 954 -15.12 -0.87 20.88
CA HIS A 954 -16.50 -0.82 21.42
C HIS A 954 -16.61 -0.38 22.89
N GLY A 955 -15.71 0.51 23.33
CA GLY A 955 -15.71 1.10 24.66
C GLY A 955 -14.82 0.40 25.69
N ALA A 956 -14.43 1.15 26.72
CA ALA A 956 -13.50 0.69 27.75
C ALA A 956 -14.09 -0.44 28.59
N ALA A 957 -15.38 -0.36 28.98
CA ALA A 957 -16.04 -1.38 29.78
C ALA A 957 -16.14 -2.73 29.07
N ALA A 958 -16.34 -2.73 27.74
CA ALA A 958 -16.37 -3.95 26.94
C ALA A 958 -14.97 -4.57 26.74
N SER A 959 -13.92 -3.73 26.74
CA SER A 959 -12.55 -4.14 26.44
C SER A 959 -11.78 -4.69 27.65
N ILE A 960 -12.25 -4.40 28.88
CA ILE A 960 -11.50 -4.66 30.10
C ILE A 960 -12.33 -5.50 31.06
N ASP A 961 -11.69 -6.51 31.64
CA ASP A 961 -12.26 -7.28 32.77
C ASP A 961 -11.89 -6.61 34.08
N TRP A 962 -12.71 -5.66 34.49
CA TRP A 962 -12.53 -4.91 35.73
C TRP A 962 -13.29 -5.52 36.93
N ARG A 963 -14.16 -6.53 36.71
CA ARG A 963 -14.96 -7.17 37.75
C ARG A 963 -14.17 -8.12 38.64
N GLY A 964 -12.99 -8.48 38.27
CA GLY A 964 -12.05 -9.29 39.00
C GLY A 964 -10.83 -8.53 39.53
N ALA A 965 -10.82 -7.19 39.44
CA ALA A 965 -9.78 -6.39 40.06
C ALA A 965 -10.00 -6.40 41.61
N PRO A 966 -8.92 -6.56 42.41
CA PRO A 966 -9.01 -6.65 43.85
C PRO A 966 -9.62 -5.41 44.50
#